data_01b99cb0cfd6d9e7a27ebe94107a09fd
#
_entry.id   01b99cb0cfd6d9e7a27ebe94107a09fd
#
_cell.length_a   1.000
_cell.length_b   1.000
_cell.length_c   1.000
_cell.angle_alpha   90.00
_cell.angle_beta   90.00
_cell.angle_gamma   90.00
#
_symmetry.space_group_name_H-M   'P 1'
#
loop_
_entity.id
_entity.type
_entity.pdbx_description
1 polymer ?
#
loop_
_entity_poly.entity_id
_entity_poly.type
_entity_poly.pdbx_seq_one_letter_code
_entity_poly.pdbx_strand_id
1 'polypeptide(L)'
;MRSEDKKTLILIDGHALAFRMFFALERTNMQTTDHQPTWAIYGFFKAIFDLLSSSSKGGKNIKPNSIAVAFDVSRHTFRLEKYENYKANRQTMPDTLRSQLGLIMEGLRALNIPICTKEGFEGDDIIGTIASRAKELGHDTYILTGDKDSFQLVDKEGQIKVLIPQKGVLNSYDWEQVKENLGVEPAQVVDYKALCGDTSDNIPGVKGIGAKTAVWLLEEYKDLDNIYKNIENITKKAIKEKLAEQKEMAYLSQFLATIKKDVDIDFDFSKTCLEIPDKQAVSDFFQKVQFYSFVKNLDKLLNPFVTSCDDNNAKEETFVKIQEDNTNIQLGLFSAAEENREEDVIKITREDEARKFLENIKEGEVTALSAILPSMPNSLFVAHNNSCALLRKDDPLVSKVLDNENIKKVIYDIKSELNYINPKGVIEDIMLSSYIKDSSRKHDLISQIQNYLNFMPDENDGYKLTRNLLKLHEFYKNSLNEKEKKLISEVELPLAYVLKDIEDTGVCLDIGYLKTLSVEIDKKILDFEEKIYTQAGTTFNINSPKQVSEVLFNVLKIKPGKKNKTGFSTSAKILDELAEQYQIARDILGHRQLMKLKTTYIDNLPKLTKDDGKIHTHFNQIVTTTGRLSSSDPNLQNIPVRTEFSNRIRAAFVPQDRENSVIFSADYSQIELRLLAHFSGDEVLINAFKNNEDIHLITASKIFEVSKDEVTKEMRRKAKAVNFGLIYGQTRYGLSSALGITPFEAQEFIDKYFATYPKINTYINNTLITAHQEGYVETLYGRKRYLGAELNSRNAKIREFAQRAAINAPLQGTSADLIKMAMVKLHNELKDYKSKIILQVHDELVLEVPKEELEEIKNLTVEAMELNQPLKVPLRVDTKYAKTWREGE
;
A
#
# COMPACT_ATOMS: atom_id res chain seq x y z
N MET A 1 -59.37 -4.81 1.55
CA MET A 1 -57.93 -5.00 1.49
C MET A 1 -57.33 -3.82 2.23
N ARG A 2 -56.75 -4.03 3.39
CA ARG A 2 -56.00 -2.98 4.12
C ARG A 2 -54.76 -2.68 3.24
N SER A 3 -54.45 -1.42 3.00
CA SER A 3 -53.23 -1.00 2.32
C SER A 3 -52.08 -1.55 3.14
N GLU A 4 -51.41 -2.58 2.64
CA GLU A 4 -50.08 -2.97 3.13
C GLU A 4 -49.16 -1.76 2.97
N ASP A 5 -48.53 -1.34 4.04
CA ASP A 5 -47.73 -0.12 4.06
C ASP A 5 -46.55 -0.25 3.03
N LYS A 6 -46.44 0.75 2.18
CA LYS A 6 -45.43 0.81 1.16
C LYS A 6 -44.00 0.73 1.74
N LYS A 7 -43.26 -0.33 1.42
CA LYS A 7 -41.87 -0.53 1.89
C LYS A 7 -40.84 0.12 0.97
N THR A 8 -39.77 0.57 1.57
CA THR A 8 -38.52 0.97 0.87
C THR A 8 -37.48 -0.09 1.15
N LEU A 9 -37.29 -0.99 0.18
CA LEU A 9 -36.40 -2.15 0.28
C LEU A 9 -35.01 -1.83 -0.28
N ILE A 10 -33.96 -2.18 0.46
CA ILE A 10 -32.60 -2.23 -0.04
C ILE A 10 -32.22 -3.68 -0.30
N LEU A 11 -31.87 -3.97 -1.55
CA LEU A 11 -31.27 -5.24 -1.96
C LEU A 11 -29.78 -5.06 -2.22
N ILE A 12 -28.97 -5.85 -1.53
CA ILE A 12 -27.52 -5.76 -1.62
C ILE A 12 -26.96 -6.98 -2.35
N ASP A 13 -26.13 -6.76 -3.37
CA ASP A 13 -25.24 -7.76 -3.92
C ASP A 13 -24.09 -7.98 -2.93
N GLY A 14 -24.19 -9.07 -2.17
CA GLY A 14 -23.26 -9.38 -1.09
C GLY A 14 -21.84 -9.67 -1.59
N HIS A 15 -21.70 -10.37 -2.73
CA HIS A 15 -20.38 -10.62 -3.31
C HIS A 15 -19.75 -9.34 -3.86
N ALA A 16 -20.47 -8.56 -4.65
CA ALA A 16 -19.94 -7.32 -5.20
C ALA A 16 -19.53 -6.33 -4.10
N LEU A 17 -20.33 -6.19 -3.04
CA LEU A 17 -19.99 -5.34 -1.89
C LEU A 17 -18.76 -5.88 -1.15
N ALA A 18 -18.69 -7.18 -0.85
CA ALA A 18 -17.56 -7.79 -0.16
C ALA A 18 -16.26 -7.67 -0.95
N PHE A 19 -16.27 -7.96 -2.26
CA PHE A 19 -15.12 -7.78 -3.15
C PHE A 19 -14.66 -6.32 -3.19
N ARG A 20 -15.60 -5.41 -3.31
CA ARG A 20 -15.28 -3.98 -3.32
C ARG A 20 -14.60 -3.54 -2.03
N MET A 21 -15.14 -3.89 -0.88
CA MET A 21 -14.58 -3.53 0.42
C MET A 21 -13.25 -4.22 0.66
N PHE A 22 -13.09 -5.45 0.17
CA PHE A 22 -11.83 -6.17 0.20
C PHE A 22 -10.72 -5.38 -0.49
N PHE A 23 -10.88 -5.00 -1.75
CA PHE A 23 -9.84 -4.26 -2.48
C PHE A 23 -9.69 -2.80 -2.01
N ALA A 24 -10.77 -2.17 -1.55
CA ALA A 24 -10.70 -0.80 -1.05
C ALA A 24 -9.90 -0.70 0.26
N LEU A 25 -10.00 -1.71 1.12
CA LEU A 25 -9.42 -1.72 2.46
C LEU A 25 -8.25 -2.72 2.61
N GLU A 26 -7.88 -3.48 1.58
CA GLU A 26 -6.77 -4.45 1.61
C GLU A 26 -5.48 -3.84 2.18
N ARG A 27 -5.18 -2.60 1.82
CA ARG A 27 -4.00 -1.88 2.31
C ARG A 27 -4.03 -1.56 3.81
N THR A 28 -5.20 -1.63 4.46
CA THR A 28 -5.30 -1.42 5.91
C THR A 28 -4.76 -2.60 6.69
N ASN A 29 -4.73 -3.77 6.06
CA ASN A 29 -4.30 -5.05 6.65
C ASN A 29 -4.93 -5.33 8.02
N MET A 30 -6.21 -4.93 8.21
CA MET A 30 -6.94 -5.14 9.46
C MET A 30 -7.11 -6.63 9.71
N GLN A 31 -6.76 -7.08 10.91
CA GLN A 31 -6.90 -8.47 11.31
C GLN A 31 -7.09 -8.56 12.82
N THR A 32 -7.67 -9.66 13.28
CA THR A 32 -7.74 -9.97 14.71
C THR A 32 -6.34 -10.28 15.28
N THR A 33 -6.25 -10.37 16.59
CA THR A 33 -5.03 -10.84 17.28
C THR A 33 -4.57 -12.22 16.81
N ASP A 34 -5.50 -13.06 16.36
CA ASP A 34 -5.24 -14.41 15.84
C ASP A 34 -4.98 -14.39 14.31
N HIS A 35 -4.64 -13.23 13.77
CA HIS A 35 -4.33 -13.04 12.34
C HIS A 35 -5.48 -13.37 11.36
N GLN A 36 -6.75 -13.42 11.81
CA GLN A 36 -7.89 -13.53 10.92
C GLN A 36 -8.10 -12.19 10.21
N PRO A 37 -8.04 -12.14 8.86
CA PRO A 37 -8.30 -10.93 8.09
C PRO A 37 -9.72 -10.40 8.33
N THR A 38 -9.89 -9.08 8.53
CA THR A 38 -11.18 -8.49 8.89
C THR A 38 -11.55 -7.23 8.10
N TRP A 39 -10.69 -6.73 7.21
CA TRP A 39 -10.92 -5.45 6.52
C TRP A 39 -12.14 -5.46 5.60
N ALA A 40 -12.45 -6.58 4.91
CA ALA A 40 -13.65 -6.67 4.09
C ALA A 40 -14.91 -6.71 4.95
N ILE A 41 -14.85 -7.40 6.12
CA ILE A 41 -15.95 -7.46 7.10
C ILE A 41 -16.24 -6.04 7.60
N TYR A 42 -15.22 -5.31 8.03
CA TYR A 42 -15.37 -3.94 8.52
C TYR A 42 -16.01 -3.02 7.47
N GLY A 43 -15.47 -3.02 6.25
CA GLY A 43 -16.01 -2.20 5.17
C GLY A 43 -17.45 -2.56 4.80
N PHE A 44 -17.77 -3.86 4.82
CA PHE A 44 -19.12 -4.36 4.51
C PHE A 44 -20.17 -3.85 5.50
N PHE A 45 -19.94 -4.03 6.80
CA PHE A 45 -20.88 -3.56 7.83
C PHE A 45 -20.91 -2.04 7.94
N LYS A 46 -19.75 -1.37 7.77
CA LYS A 46 -19.74 0.09 7.70
C LYS A 46 -20.60 0.62 6.58
N ALA A 47 -20.53 0.03 5.39
CA ALA A 47 -21.35 0.45 4.25
C ALA A 47 -22.86 0.25 4.52
N ILE A 48 -23.25 -0.84 5.17
CA ILE A 48 -24.66 -1.09 5.59
C ILE A 48 -25.11 -0.02 6.60
N PHE A 49 -24.34 0.22 7.66
CA PHE A 49 -24.72 1.20 8.68
C PHE A 49 -24.76 2.63 8.12
N ASP A 50 -23.82 3.01 7.27
CA ASP A 50 -23.81 4.32 6.59
C ASP A 50 -25.04 4.49 5.69
N LEU A 51 -25.47 3.43 5.02
CA LEU A 51 -26.66 3.41 4.18
C LEU A 51 -27.96 3.55 4.98
N LEU A 52 -28.05 2.84 6.10
CA LEU A 52 -29.21 2.87 6.99
C LEU A 52 -29.32 4.20 7.78
N SER A 53 -28.20 4.82 8.14
CA SER A 53 -28.17 6.04 8.97
C SER A 53 -28.48 7.35 8.23
N SER A 54 -28.86 7.32 6.95
CA SER A 54 -29.17 8.52 6.12
C SER A 54 -28.03 9.55 6.01
N SER A 55 -26.81 9.22 6.45
CA SER A 55 -25.64 10.10 6.47
C SER A 55 -24.78 10.04 5.17
N SER A 56 -25.29 9.44 4.10
CA SER A 56 -24.56 9.33 2.84
C SER A 56 -24.40 10.70 2.17
N LYS A 57 -23.18 11.23 2.15
CA LYS A 57 -22.82 12.42 1.37
C LYS A 57 -23.13 12.17 -0.12
N GLY A 58 -24.11 12.89 -0.67
CA GLY A 58 -24.42 12.90 -2.11
C GLY A 58 -25.65 12.13 -2.59
N GLY A 59 -26.36 11.37 -1.75
CA GLY A 59 -27.61 10.70 -2.12
C GLY A 59 -28.85 11.46 -1.67
N LYS A 60 -29.93 11.40 -2.47
CA LYS A 60 -31.27 11.77 -1.98
C LYS A 60 -31.54 11.01 -0.67
N ASN A 61 -32.17 11.63 0.34
CA ASN A 61 -32.53 11.03 1.61
C ASN A 61 -33.35 9.74 1.39
N ILE A 62 -32.68 8.60 1.30
CA ILE A 62 -33.32 7.28 1.23
C ILE A 62 -33.51 6.86 2.69
N LYS A 63 -34.76 6.63 3.10
CA LYS A 63 -35.08 6.07 4.43
C LYS A 63 -35.55 4.65 4.23
N PRO A 64 -34.66 3.65 4.23
CA PRO A 64 -35.07 2.27 4.06
C PRO A 64 -35.74 1.76 5.36
N ASN A 65 -36.79 0.98 5.19
CA ASN A 65 -37.42 0.23 6.29
C ASN A 65 -37.30 -1.29 6.11
N SER A 66 -36.64 -1.71 5.02
CA SER A 66 -36.44 -3.11 4.69
C SER A 66 -35.09 -3.32 4.02
N ILE A 67 -34.42 -4.46 4.30
CA ILE A 67 -33.12 -4.82 3.77
C ILE A 67 -33.03 -6.34 3.54
N ALA A 68 -32.32 -6.75 2.48
CA ALA A 68 -31.90 -8.14 2.26
C ALA A 68 -30.60 -8.17 1.47
N VAL A 69 -29.81 -9.25 1.61
CA VAL A 69 -28.52 -9.42 0.94
C VAL A 69 -28.54 -10.73 0.14
N ALA A 70 -28.21 -10.67 -1.13
CA ALA A 70 -28.09 -11.84 -2.00
C ALA A 70 -26.63 -12.29 -2.14
N PHE A 71 -26.41 -13.61 -2.12
CA PHE A 71 -25.09 -14.22 -2.36
C PHE A 71 -25.17 -15.36 -3.36
N ASP A 72 -24.12 -15.51 -4.18
CA ASP A 72 -23.90 -16.70 -5.00
C ASP A 72 -23.53 -17.89 -4.10
N VAL A 73 -24.10 -19.06 -4.35
CA VAL A 73 -23.76 -20.29 -3.61
C VAL A 73 -22.68 -21.09 -4.32
N SER A 74 -22.76 -21.15 -5.65
CA SER A 74 -21.92 -22.02 -6.48
C SER A 74 -21.50 -21.32 -7.76
N ARG A 75 -20.40 -21.78 -8.34
CA ARG A 75 -20.00 -21.39 -9.71
C ARG A 75 -20.79 -22.12 -10.80
N HIS A 76 -21.41 -23.24 -10.46
CA HIS A 76 -22.24 -24.00 -11.38
C HIS A 76 -23.61 -23.36 -11.49
N THR A 77 -23.84 -22.63 -12.60
CA THR A 77 -25.07 -21.94 -12.89
C THR A 77 -25.57 -22.38 -14.28
N PHE A 78 -26.86 -22.20 -14.54
CA PHE A 78 -27.46 -22.53 -15.84
C PHE A 78 -26.77 -21.81 -17.03
N ARG A 79 -26.09 -20.66 -16.76
CA ARG A 79 -25.32 -19.95 -17.78
C ARG A 79 -24.01 -20.67 -18.12
N LEU A 80 -23.34 -21.22 -17.13
CA LEU A 80 -22.12 -22.00 -17.34
C LEU A 80 -22.41 -23.32 -18.05
N GLU A 81 -23.57 -23.96 -17.77
CA GLU A 81 -24.03 -25.17 -18.51
C GLU A 81 -24.29 -24.85 -19.99
N LYS A 82 -24.80 -23.66 -20.30
CA LYS A 82 -25.06 -23.22 -21.66
C LYS A 82 -23.82 -22.76 -22.41
N TYR A 83 -22.85 -22.17 -21.70
CA TYR A 83 -21.61 -21.66 -22.30
C TYR A 83 -20.44 -21.83 -21.34
N GLU A 84 -19.60 -22.82 -21.59
CA GLU A 84 -18.48 -23.25 -20.74
C GLU A 84 -17.44 -22.11 -20.46
N ASN A 85 -17.30 -21.17 -21.41
CA ASN A 85 -16.39 -20.04 -21.25
C ASN A 85 -17.01 -18.84 -20.50
N TYR A 86 -18.24 -18.94 -20.02
CA TYR A 86 -18.88 -17.87 -19.25
C TYR A 86 -18.06 -17.58 -17.97
N LYS A 87 -17.75 -16.32 -17.74
CA LYS A 87 -16.90 -15.83 -16.61
C LYS A 87 -15.52 -16.52 -16.48
N ALA A 88 -15.03 -17.20 -17.54
CA ALA A 88 -13.71 -17.86 -17.51
C ALA A 88 -12.54 -16.89 -17.27
N ASN A 89 -12.72 -15.61 -17.55
CA ASN A 89 -11.73 -14.57 -17.35
C ASN A 89 -11.68 -14.05 -15.90
N ARG A 90 -12.67 -14.41 -15.05
CA ARG A 90 -12.68 -13.96 -13.65
C ARG A 90 -11.60 -14.67 -12.84
N GLN A 91 -10.82 -13.91 -12.08
CA GLN A 91 -9.84 -14.47 -11.15
C GLN A 91 -10.53 -15.26 -10.04
N THR A 92 -9.84 -16.27 -9.55
CA THR A 92 -10.32 -17.00 -8.36
C THR A 92 -10.36 -16.05 -7.17
N MET A 93 -11.40 -16.17 -6.34
CA MET A 93 -11.54 -15.40 -5.11
C MET A 93 -10.30 -15.59 -4.23
N PRO A 94 -9.67 -14.51 -3.74
CA PRO A 94 -8.57 -14.60 -2.79
C PRO A 94 -8.96 -15.41 -1.55
N ASP A 95 -8.09 -16.28 -1.06
CA ASP A 95 -8.37 -17.09 0.14
C ASP A 95 -8.62 -16.21 1.37
N THR A 96 -7.94 -15.05 1.44
CA THR A 96 -8.15 -14.04 2.49
C THR A 96 -9.53 -13.39 2.43
N LEU A 97 -10.16 -13.26 1.26
CA LEU A 97 -11.56 -12.83 1.16
C LEU A 97 -12.50 -13.96 1.50
N ARG A 98 -12.20 -15.18 1.03
CA ARG A 98 -13.01 -16.36 1.32
C ARG A 98 -13.17 -16.61 2.83
N SER A 99 -12.09 -16.42 3.61
CA SER A 99 -12.14 -16.55 5.07
C SER A 99 -13.02 -15.49 5.73
N GLN A 100 -13.22 -14.33 5.10
CA GLN A 100 -14.04 -13.23 5.60
C GLN A 100 -15.53 -13.37 5.24
N LEU A 101 -15.87 -14.05 4.14
CA LEU A 101 -17.28 -14.19 3.70
C LEU A 101 -18.14 -14.94 4.71
N GLY A 102 -17.61 -16.01 5.31
CA GLY A 102 -18.32 -16.76 6.36
C GLY A 102 -18.67 -15.88 7.56
N LEU A 103 -17.72 -15.02 7.96
CA LEU A 103 -17.92 -14.06 9.05
C LEU A 103 -18.89 -12.92 8.66
N ILE A 104 -18.89 -12.47 7.41
CA ILE A 104 -19.89 -11.51 6.92
C ILE A 104 -21.30 -12.11 7.04
N MET A 105 -21.49 -13.36 6.62
CA MET A 105 -22.79 -14.03 6.73
C MET A 105 -23.20 -14.23 8.20
N GLU A 106 -22.26 -14.54 9.09
CA GLU A 106 -22.51 -14.65 10.52
C GLU A 106 -22.99 -13.32 11.11
N GLY A 107 -22.33 -12.21 10.80
CA GLY A 107 -22.73 -10.89 11.26
C GLY A 107 -24.06 -10.42 10.69
N LEU A 108 -24.40 -10.77 9.45
CA LEU A 108 -25.72 -10.50 8.88
C LEU A 108 -26.83 -11.24 9.65
N ARG A 109 -26.59 -12.49 10.05
CA ARG A 109 -27.53 -13.25 10.89
C ARG A 109 -27.69 -12.63 12.27
N ALA A 110 -26.57 -12.18 12.89
CA ALA A 110 -26.62 -11.47 14.16
C ALA A 110 -27.47 -10.18 14.10
N LEU A 111 -27.46 -9.50 12.94
CA LEU A 111 -28.26 -8.30 12.68
C LEU A 111 -29.69 -8.60 12.20
N ASN A 112 -30.12 -9.85 12.17
CA ASN A 112 -31.42 -10.28 11.61
C ASN A 112 -31.64 -9.87 10.14
N ILE A 113 -30.55 -9.65 9.37
CA ILE A 113 -30.64 -9.29 7.95
C ILE A 113 -30.74 -10.56 7.11
N PRO A 114 -31.82 -10.73 6.31
CA PRO A 114 -32.04 -11.91 5.48
C PRO A 114 -30.93 -12.11 4.44
N ILE A 115 -30.42 -13.33 4.37
CA ILE A 115 -29.47 -13.78 3.36
C ILE A 115 -30.22 -14.62 2.34
N CYS A 116 -30.22 -14.18 1.09
CA CYS A 116 -30.91 -14.84 -0.02
C CYS A 116 -29.92 -15.59 -0.88
N THR A 117 -30.15 -16.89 -1.06
CA THR A 117 -29.30 -17.76 -1.88
C THR A 117 -30.17 -18.79 -2.61
N LYS A 118 -29.75 -19.19 -3.83
CA LYS A 118 -30.37 -20.29 -4.56
C LYS A 118 -29.32 -21.04 -5.37
N GLU A 119 -29.26 -22.34 -5.23
CA GLU A 119 -28.36 -23.18 -6.01
C GLU A 119 -28.72 -23.16 -7.50
N GLY A 120 -27.71 -23.08 -8.36
CA GLY A 120 -27.86 -23.01 -9.83
C GLY A 120 -28.14 -21.61 -10.39
N PHE A 121 -28.32 -20.58 -9.53
CA PHE A 121 -28.57 -19.19 -9.90
C PHE A 121 -27.52 -18.26 -9.30
N GLU A 122 -27.34 -17.12 -9.94
CA GLU A 122 -26.43 -16.06 -9.48
C GLU A 122 -27.18 -15.08 -8.56
N GLY A 123 -26.44 -14.32 -7.74
CA GLY A 123 -26.98 -13.29 -6.86
C GLY A 123 -27.84 -12.27 -7.62
N ASP A 124 -27.44 -11.91 -8.83
CA ASP A 124 -28.17 -10.98 -9.70
C ASP A 124 -29.57 -11.53 -10.07
N ASP A 125 -29.72 -12.86 -10.30
CA ASP A 125 -31.02 -13.48 -10.61
C ASP A 125 -31.93 -13.46 -9.39
N ILE A 126 -31.37 -13.65 -8.20
CA ILE A 126 -32.08 -13.55 -6.93
C ILE A 126 -32.55 -12.10 -6.71
N ILE A 127 -31.66 -11.12 -6.90
CA ILE A 127 -31.98 -9.70 -6.82
C ILE A 127 -33.05 -9.31 -7.82
N GLY A 128 -32.92 -9.75 -9.07
CA GLY A 128 -33.91 -9.47 -10.12
C GLY A 128 -35.29 -10.02 -9.81
N THR A 129 -35.34 -11.23 -9.23
CA THR A 129 -36.60 -11.89 -8.81
C THR A 129 -37.25 -11.15 -7.63
N ILE A 130 -36.48 -10.82 -6.59
CA ILE A 130 -37.01 -10.12 -5.40
C ILE A 130 -37.46 -8.71 -5.80
N ALA A 131 -36.67 -7.97 -6.59
CA ALA A 131 -37.03 -6.63 -7.04
C ALA A 131 -38.33 -6.62 -7.88
N SER A 132 -38.51 -7.62 -8.75
CA SER A 132 -39.74 -7.77 -9.55
C SER A 132 -40.96 -8.05 -8.66
N ARG A 133 -40.87 -8.99 -7.71
CA ARG A 133 -41.94 -9.27 -6.75
C ARG A 133 -42.25 -8.07 -5.84
N ALA A 134 -41.20 -7.32 -5.40
CA ALA A 134 -41.37 -6.10 -4.62
C ALA A 134 -42.17 -5.03 -5.39
N LYS A 135 -41.87 -4.88 -6.69
CA LYS A 135 -42.57 -3.96 -7.58
C LYS A 135 -44.06 -4.35 -7.72
N GLU A 136 -44.37 -5.65 -7.88
CA GLU A 136 -45.78 -6.15 -7.94
C GLU A 136 -46.56 -5.85 -6.66
N LEU A 137 -45.87 -5.82 -5.52
CA LEU A 137 -46.45 -5.44 -4.22
C LEU A 137 -46.48 -3.92 -3.99
N GLY A 138 -46.01 -3.11 -4.92
CA GLY A 138 -46.01 -1.66 -4.82
C GLY A 138 -44.89 -1.05 -3.98
N HIS A 139 -43.84 -1.82 -3.67
CA HIS A 139 -42.68 -1.37 -2.89
C HIS A 139 -41.64 -0.65 -3.75
N ASP A 140 -40.90 0.30 -3.16
CA ASP A 140 -39.72 0.93 -3.79
C ASP A 140 -38.49 0.08 -3.47
N THR A 141 -37.67 -0.20 -4.47
CA THR A 141 -36.47 -1.03 -4.32
C THR A 141 -35.21 -0.28 -4.78
N TYR A 142 -34.20 -0.30 -3.94
CA TYR A 142 -32.87 0.21 -4.25
C TYR A 142 -31.87 -0.95 -4.25
N ILE A 143 -31.25 -1.22 -5.41
CA ILE A 143 -30.29 -2.30 -5.58
C ILE A 143 -28.88 -1.74 -5.40
N LEU A 144 -28.19 -2.14 -4.32
CA LEU A 144 -26.78 -1.78 -4.08
C LEU A 144 -25.86 -2.82 -4.71
N THR A 145 -25.19 -2.47 -5.80
CA THR A 145 -24.25 -3.33 -6.49
C THR A 145 -23.10 -2.53 -7.12
N GLY A 146 -22.04 -3.19 -7.51
CA GLY A 146 -20.98 -2.63 -8.36
C GLY A 146 -21.18 -2.94 -9.85
N ASP A 147 -22.15 -3.79 -10.18
CA ASP A 147 -22.35 -4.30 -11.53
C ASP A 147 -23.43 -3.50 -12.30
N LYS A 148 -23.06 -3.04 -13.50
CA LYS A 148 -23.97 -2.32 -14.37
C LYS A 148 -25.01 -3.21 -15.06
N ASP A 149 -24.88 -4.53 -14.94
CA ASP A 149 -25.87 -5.49 -15.48
C ASP A 149 -27.22 -5.31 -14.84
N SER A 150 -27.22 -4.93 -13.54
CA SER A 150 -28.42 -4.59 -12.79
C SER A 150 -29.19 -3.38 -13.36
N PHE A 151 -28.64 -2.60 -14.29
CA PHE A 151 -29.36 -1.51 -14.98
C PHE A 151 -30.57 -2.01 -15.77
N GLN A 152 -30.57 -3.27 -16.25
CA GLN A 152 -31.72 -3.89 -16.88
C GLN A 152 -32.94 -4.08 -15.97
N LEU A 153 -32.75 -3.92 -14.65
CA LEU A 153 -33.80 -4.05 -13.64
C LEU A 153 -34.52 -2.73 -13.37
N VAL A 154 -33.90 -1.59 -13.71
CA VAL A 154 -34.48 -0.26 -13.49
C VAL A 154 -35.77 -0.11 -14.30
N ASP A 155 -36.82 0.37 -13.65
CA ASP A 155 -38.13 0.52 -14.24
C ASP A 155 -38.48 2.00 -14.54
N LYS A 156 -39.44 2.17 -15.44
CA LYS A 156 -39.85 3.51 -15.91
C LYS A 156 -40.67 4.24 -14.86
N GLU A 157 -41.36 3.52 -14.01
CA GLU A 157 -42.19 4.03 -12.92
C GLU A 157 -41.34 4.55 -11.74
N GLY A 158 -40.03 4.25 -11.71
CA GLY A 158 -39.09 4.72 -10.73
C GLY A 158 -39.16 3.99 -9.39
N GLN A 159 -39.79 2.80 -9.38
CA GLN A 159 -39.88 1.95 -8.19
C GLN A 159 -38.57 1.16 -7.97
N ILE A 160 -37.86 0.80 -9.04
CA ILE A 160 -36.57 0.11 -8.96
C ILE A 160 -35.46 1.06 -9.41
N LYS A 161 -34.46 1.27 -8.55
CA LYS A 161 -33.25 2.08 -8.82
C LYS A 161 -32.01 1.31 -8.43
N VAL A 162 -30.90 1.60 -9.12
CA VAL A 162 -29.60 0.98 -8.83
C VAL A 162 -28.68 1.99 -8.15
N LEU A 163 -28.06 1.58 -7.08
CA LEU A 163 -27.09 2.36 -6.33
C LEU A 163 -25.69 1.82 -6.61
N ILE A 164 -24.84 2.65 -7.21
CA ILE A 164 -23.42 2.30 -7.48
C ILE A 164 -22.52 3.22 -6.68
N PRO A 165 -21.74 2.69 -5.72
CA PRO A 165 -20.75 3.48 -5.01
C PRO A 165 -19.59 3.82 -5.96
N GLN A 166 -19.20 5.11 -6.09
CA GLN A 166 -18.06 5.58 -6.88
C GLN A 166 -17.31 6.67 -6.14
N LYS A 167 -16.00 6.54 -5.95
CA LYS A 167 -15.11 7.54 -5.32
C LYS A 167 -15.65 8.09 -3.99
N GLY A 168 -16.24 7.23 -3.14
CA GLY A 168 -16.80 7.64 -1.85
C GLY A 168 -18.20 8.25 -1.89
N VAL A 169 -18.80 8.35 -3.08
CA VAL A 169 -20.18 8.84 -3.27
C VAL A 169 -21.07 7.70 -3.76
N LEU A 170 -22.28 7.63 -3.24
CA LEU A 170 -23.30 6.67 -3.66
C LEU A 170 -24.16 7.31 -4.76
N ASN A 171 -23.96 6.87 -6.01
CA ASN A 171 -24.72 7.37 -7.17
C ASN A 171 -25.98 6.53 -7.36
N SER A 172 -27.12 7.18 -7.45
CA SER A 172 -28.40 6.53 -7.76
C SER A 172 -28.65 6.59 -9.28
N TYR A 173 -29.08 5.49 -9.87
CA TYR A 173 -29.41 5.39 -11.28
C TYR A 173 -30.89 5.03 -11.41
N ASP A 174 -31.67 5.97 -11.93
CA ASP A 174 -33.02 5.78 -12.41
C ASP A 174 -33.04 5.59 -13.95
N TRP A 175 -34.21 5.53 -14.56
CA TRP A 175 -34.38 5.27 -15.98
C TRP A 175 -33.61 6.25 -16.89
N GLU A 176 -33.70 7.54 -16.61
CA GLU A 176 -33.03 8.56 -17.42
C GLU A 176 -31.51 8.53 -17.23
N GLN A 177 -31.05 8.31 -16.02
CA GLN A 177 -29.61 8.25 -15.69
C GLN A 177 -28.94 7.01 -16.30
N VAL A 178 -29.66 5.88 -16.43
CA VAL A 178 -29.17 4.71 -17.16
C VAL A 178 -29.02 5.04 -18.64
N LYS A 179 -30.02 5.69 -19.25
CA LYS A 179 -30.00 6.11 -20.64
C LYS A 179 -28.85 7.09 -20.93
N GLU A 180 -28.64 8.08 -20.07
CA GLU A 180 -27.51 9.00 -20.17
C GLU A 180 -26.15 8.29 -20.05
N ASN A 181 -26.04 7.27 -19.18
CA ASN A 181 -24.80 6.56 -18.93
C ASN A 181 -24.41 5.58 -20.04
N LEU A 182 -25.37 4.81 -20.57
CA LEU A 182 -25.14 3.73 -21.55
C LEU A 182 -25.54 4.11 -22.99
N GLY A 183 -26.36 5.14 -23.18
CA GLY A 183 -26.93 5.50 -24.47
C GLY A 183 -28.11 4.64 -24.87
N VAL A 184 -28.59 3.76 -24.00
CA VAL A 184 -29.75 2.86 -24.24
C VAL A 184 -30.68 2.87 -23.05
N GLU A 185 -31.96 2.58 -23.26
CA GLU A 185 -32.93 2.44 -22.16
C GLU A 185 -32.68 1.16 -21.33
N PRO A 186 -33.05 1.14 -20.03
CA PRO A 186 -32.90 -0.04 -19.18
C PRO A 186 -33.41 -1.33 -19.81
N ALA A 187 -34.56 -1.31 -20.49
CA ALA A 187 -35.12 -2.46 -21.21
C ALA A 187 -34.23 -2.97 -22.37
N GLN A 188 -33.32 -2.13 -22.86
CA GLN A 188 -32.45 -2.45 -23.99
C GLN A 188 -31.03 -2.89 -23.54
N VAL A 189 -30.73 -2.89 -22.24
CA VAL A 189 -29.39 -3.22 -21.72
C VAL A 189 -28.96 -4.64 -22.08
N VAL A 190 -29.89 -5.59 -22.06
CA VAL A 190 -29.65 -6.97 -22.46
C VAL A 190 -29.26 -7.06 -23.92
N ASP A 191 -30.03 -6.43 -24.81
CA ASP A 191 -29.80 -6.43 -26.28
C ASP A 191 -28.54 -5.65 -26.65
N TYR A 192 -28.24 -4.59 -25.89
CA TYR A 192 -26.98 -3.87 -26.02
C TYR A 192 -25.78 -4.80 -25.74
N LYS A 193 -25.83 -5.59 -24.68
CA LYS A 193 -24.79 -6.58 -24.35
C LYS A 193 -24.79 -7.75 -25.34
N ALA A 194 -25.94 -8.17 -25.84
CA ALA A 194 -26.04 -9.17 -26.88
C ALA A 194 -25.30 -8.78 -28.16
N LEU A 195 -25.30 -7.48 -28.49
CA LEU A 195 -24.63 -6.95 -29.68
C LEU A 195 -23.13 -6.66 -29.41
N CYS A 196 -22.78 -5.92 -28.38
CA CYS A 196 -21.39 -5.48 -28.17
C CYS A 196 -20.55 -6.46 -27.33
N GLY A 197 -21.18 -7.44 -26.69
CA GLY A 197 -20.53 -8.35 -25.74
C GLY A 197 -20.20 -7.70 -24.40
N ASP A 198 -19.67 -8.51 -23.49
CA ASP A 198 -19.13 -8.08 -22.22
C ASP A 198 -17.82 -8.80 -21.90
N THR A 199 -16.73 -8.05 -21.81
CA THR A 199 -15.42 -8.63 -21.54
C THR A 199 -15.24 -9.06 -20.09
N SER A 200 -16.00 -8.49 -19.13
CA SER A 200 -15.92 -8.85 -17.70
C SER A 200 -16.51 -10.23 -17.45
N ASP A 201 -17.61 -10.55 -18.10
CA ASP A 201 -18.30 -11.82 -17.98
C ASP A 201 -18.02 -12.80 -19.13
N ASN A 202 -17.11 -12.39 -20.02
CA ASN A 202 -16.74 -13.18 -21.19
C ASN A 202 -17.94 -13.49 -22.11
N ILE A 203 -18.88 -12.55 -22.19
CA ILE A 203 -20.00 -12.61 -23.13
C ILE A 203 -19.50 -12.19 -24.50
N PRO A 204 -19.63 -13.05 -25.55
CA PRO A 204 -18.94 -12.83 -26.83
C PRO A 204 -19.48 -11.66 -27.64
N GLY A 205 -20.78 -11.42 -27.60
CA GLY A 205 -21.43 -10.44 -28.50
C GLY A 205 -21.29 -10.81 -29.97
N VAL A 206 -21.60 -9.87 -30.85
CA VAL A 206 -21.37 -9.96 -32.31
C VAL A 206 -20.00 -9.36 -32.63
N LYS A 207 -19.06 -10.19 -33.07
CA LYS A 207 -17.65 -9.77 -33.28
C LYS A 207 -17.59 -8.65 -34.33
N GLY A 208 -17.10 -7.50 -33.90
CA GLY A 208 -16.96 -6.30 -34.74
C GLY A 208 -18.16 -5.37 -34.70
N ILE A 209 -19.13 -5.59 -33.81
CA ILE A 209 -20.13 -4.62 -33.35
C ILE A 209 -19.65 -4.05 -32.02
N GLY A 210 -19.34 -2.78 -31.97
CA GLY A 210 -18.94 -2.10 -30.75
C GLY A 210 -20.07 -1.27 -30.15
N ALA A 211 -19.87 -0.70 -28.97
CA ALA A 211 -20.86 0.08 -28.23
C ALA A 211 -21.63 1.11 -29.06
N LYS A 212 -20.93 1.95 -29.83
CA LYS A 212 -21.57 2.98 -30.67
C LYS A 212 -22.48 2.40 -31.75
N THR A 213 -22.11 1.23 -32.31
CA THR A 213 -22.93 0.56 -33.33
C THR A 213 -24.13 -0.13 -32.71
N ALA A 214 -23.96 -0.71 -31.51
CA ALA A 214 -25.06 -1.33 -30.76
C ALA A 214 -26.12 -0.29 -30.38
N VAL A 215 -25.68 0.87 -29.84
CA VAL A 215 -26.58 2.01 -29.51
C VAL A 215 -27.36 2.44 -30.75
N TRP A 216 -26.69 2.70 -31.89
CA TRP A 216 -27.35 3.08 -33.13
C TRP A 216 -28.38 2.05 -33.61
N LEU A 217 -28.05 0.75 -33.55
CA LEU A 217 -28.99 -0.32 -33.93
C LEU A 217 -30.23 -0.34 -33.02
N LEU A 218 -30.05 -0.16 -31.73
CA LEU A 218 -31.15 -0.17 -30.74
C LEU A 218 -31.98 1.11 -30.77
N GLU A 219 -31.43 2.24 -31.14
CA GLU A 219 -32.18 3.48 -31.38
C GLU A 219 -33.11 3.31 -32.59
N GLU A 220 -32.61 2.70 -33.66
CA GLU A 220 -33.34 2.54 -34.93
C GLU A 220 -34.39 1.40 -34.88
N TYR A 221 -33.98 0.22 -34.33
CA TYR A 221 -34.80 -1.00 -34.42
C TYR A 221 -35.42 -1.44 -33.09
N LYS A 222 -35.07 -0.80 -31.98
CA LYS A 222 -35.59 -0.96 -30.60
C LYS A 222 -35.07 -2.17 -29.83
N ASP A 223 -35.07 -3.36 -30.42
CA ASP A 223 -34.65 -4.62 -29.78
C ASP A 223 -33.93 -5.54 -30.77
N LEU A 224 -33.30 -6.59 -30.24
CA LEU A 224 -32.55 -7.56 -31.03
C LEU A 224 -33.41 -8.29 -32.06
N ASP A 225 -34.62 -8.66 -31.69
CA ASP A 225 -35.54 -9.35 -32.60
C ASP A 225 -35.93 -8.49 -33.82
N ASN A 226 -36.20 -7.21 -33.56
CA ASN A 226 -36.53 -6.27 -34.64
C ASN A 226 -35.32 -5.95 -35.52
N ILE A 227 -34.09 -5.96 -34.97
CA ILE A 227 -32.88 -5.85 -35.78
C ILE A 227 -32.81 -7.01 -36.78
N TYR A 228 -33.03 -8.24 -36.32
CA TYR A 228 -32.98 -9.42 -37.20
C TYR A 228 -34.17 -9.52 -38.14
N LYS A 229 -35.36 -9.09 -37.74
CA LYS A 229 -36.52 -9.00 -38.64
C LYS A 229 -36.29 -8.00 -39.80
N ASN A 230 -35.56 -6.94 -39.55
CA ASN A 230 -35.29 -5.85 -40.48
C ASN A 230 -33.84 -5.89 -41.00
N ILE A 231 -33.14 -7.02 -40.92
CA ILE A 231 -31.73 -7.13 -41.29
C ILE A 231 -31.46 -6.70 -42.73
N GLU A 232 -32.42 -6.96 -43.64
CA GLU A 232 -32.33 -6.56 -45.02
C GLU A 232 -32.33 -5.03 -45.23
N ASN A 233 -32.93 -4.28 -44.32
CA ASN A 233 -33.05 -2.82 -44.36
C ASN A 233 -31.81 -2.11 -43.79
N ILE A 234 -30.85 -2.84 -43.24
CA ILE A 234 -29.62 -2.26 -42.68
C ILE A 234 -28.72 -1.79 -43.84
N THR A 235 -28.57 -0.50 -44.00
CA THR A 235 -27.84 0.12 -45.11
C THR A 235 -26.34 -0.13 -45.10
N LYS A 236 -25.76 -0.34 -43.90
CA LYS A 236 -24.33 -0.60 -43.71
C LYS A 236 -24.01 -2.07 -43.95
N LYS A 237 -23.62 -2.42 -45.19
CA LYS A 237 -23.37 -3.78 -45.68
C LYS A 237 -22.49 -4.62 -44.73
N ALA A 238 -21.37 -4.05 -44.23
CA ALA A 238 -20.45 -4.74 -43.30
C ALA A 238 -21.08 -5.06 -41.93
N ILE A 239 -22.04 -4.27 -41.45
CA ILE A 239 -22.77 -4.52 -40.21
C ILE A 239 -23.81 -5.63 -40.44
N LYS A 240 -24.55 -5.53 -41.55
CA LYS A 240 -25.53 -6.54 -41.95
C LYS A 240 -24.90 -7.93 -42.07
N GLU A 241 -23.79 -8.06 -42.81
CA GLU A 241 -23.04 -9.31 -42.94
C GLU A 241 -22.65 -9.91 -41.60
N LYS A 242 -22.04 -9.10 -40.69
CA LYS A 242 -21.64 -9.56 -39.37
C LYS A 242 -22.80 -10.02 -38.50
N LEU A 243 -23.93 -9.31 -38.55
CA LEU A 243 -25.13 -9.70 -37.82
C LEU A 243 -25.69 -11.01 -38.36
N ALA A 244 -25.77 -11.16 -39.71
CA ALA A 244 -26.27 -12.38 -40.35
C ALA A 244 -25.42 -13.61 -40.03
N GLU A 245 -24.07 -13.46 -40.10
CA GLU A 245 -23.13 -14.55 -39.82
C GLU A 245 -23.12 -15.00 -38.37
N GLN A 246 -23.42 -14.11 -37.42
CA GLN A 246 -23.28 -14.38 -36.01
C GLN A 246 -24.59 -14.29 -35.21
N LYS A 247 -25.71 -14.57 -35.87
CA LYS A 247 -27.06 -14.52 -35.29
C LYS A 247 -27.16 -15.38 -34.01
N GLU A 248 -26.72 -16.61 -34.07
CA GLU A 248 -26.76 -17.53 -32.92
C GLU A 248 -25.93 -17.02 -31.75
N MET A 249 -24.78 -16.39 -32.03
CA MET A 249 -23.92 -15.81 -31.02
C MET A 249 -24.57 -14.59 -30.34
N ALA A 250 -25.34 -13.79 -31.10
CA ALA A 250 -26.09 -12.67 -30.52
C ALA A 250 -27.13 -13.15 -29.50
N TYR A 251 -27.91 -14.19 -29.89
CA TYR A 251 -28.94 -14.75 -29.02
C TYR A 251 -28.34 -15.52 -27.84
N LEU A 252 -27.20 -16.20 -27.99
CA LEU A 252 -26.46 -16.77 -26.88
C LEU A 252 -26.02 -15.66 -25.92
N SER A 253 -25.49 -14.58 -26.41
CA SER A 253 -25.05 -13.43 -25.62
C SER A 253 -26.21 -12.75 -24.90
N GLN A 254 -27.37 -12.65 -25.56
CA GLN A 254 -28.62 -12.17 -24.95
C GLN A 254 -29.02 -13.05 -23.77
N PHE A 255 -29.05 -14.38 -23.98
CA PHE A 255 -29.35 -15.34 -22.94
C PHE A 255 -28.40 -15.21 -21.72
N LEU A 256 -27.08 -15.07 -21.96
CA LEU A 256 -26.06 -14.96 -20.92
C LEU A 256 -26.19 -13.62 -20.14
N ALA A 257 -26.55 -12.52 -20.83
CA ALA A 257 -26.68 -11.21 -20.23
C ALA A 257 -28.03 -11.02 -19.47
N THR A 258 -29.02 -11.87 -19.72
CA THR A 258 -30.35 -11.73 -19.12
C THR A 258 -30.36 -12.13 -17.65
N ILE A 259 -30.76 -11.21 -16.77
CA ILE A 259 -31.04 -11.50 -15.36
C ILE A 259 -32.44 -12.13 -15.26
N LYS A 260 -32.51 -13.29 -14.63
CA LYS A 260 -33.80 -13.96 -14.36
C LYS A 260 -34.58 -13.22 -13.30
N LYS A 261 -35.93 -13.14 -13.51
CA LYS A 261 -36.86 -12.41 -12.62
C LYS A 261 -37.94 -13.32 -12.02
N ASP A 262 -37.84 -14.62 -12.30
CA ASP A 262 -38.84 -15.66 -12.01
C ASP A 262 -38.23 -16.88 -11.30
N VAL A 263 -37.12 -16.69 -10.61
CA VAL A 263 -36.48 -17.78 -9.86
C VAL A 263 -37.40 -18.22 -8.72
N ASP A 264 -37.58 -19.54 -8.58
CA ASP A 264 -38.34 -20.13 -7.49
C ASP A 264 -37.50 -20.05 -6.20
N ILE A 265 -37.66 -18.94 -5.45
CA ILE A 265 -37.03 -18.68 -4.16
C ILE A 265 -38.10 -18.56 -3.07
N ASP A 266 -37.86 -19.18 -1.92
CA ASP A 266 -38.63 -18.97 -0.71
C ASP A 266 -38.18 -17.64 -0.07
N PHE A 267 -38.92 -16.57 -0.37
CA PHE A 267 -38.62 -15.23 0.11
C PHE A 267 -39.86 -14.58 0.74
N ASP A 268 -39.71 -14.27 1.99
CA ASP A 268 -40.77 -13.65 2.82
C ASP A 268 -40.43 -12.17 3.06
N PHE A 269 -41.19 -11.26 2.46
CA PHE A 269 -41.03 -9.81 2.62
C PHE A 269 -41.24 -9.34 4.07
N SER A 270 -41.96 -10.09 4.93
CA SER A 270 -42.14 -9.73 6.34
C SER A 270 -40.78 -9.75 7.08
N LYS A 271 -39.89 -10.68 6.72
CA LYS A 271 -38.58 -10.86 7.34
C LYS A 271 -37.54 -9.83 6.90
N THR A 272 -37.85 -8.98 5.92
CA THR A 272 -36.95 -7.94 5.45
C THR A 272 -37.03 -6.66 6.27
N CYS A 273 -38.05 -6.51 7.11
CA CYS A 273 -38.18 -5.34 7.94
C CYS A 273 -36.97 -5.16 8.88
N LEU A 274 -36.58 -3.91 9.09
CA LEU A 274 -35.50 -3.58 10.02
C LEU A 274 -36.04 -3.72 11.47
N GLU A 275 -35.97 -4.94 11.98
CA GLU A 275 -36.33 -5.25 13.37
C GLU A 275 -35.09 -5.12 14.27
N ILE A 276 -35.30 -4.73 15.55
CA ILE A 276 -34.24 -4.62 16.54
C ILE A 276 -33.61 -6.00 16.72
N PRO A 277 -32.31 -6.18 16.35
CA PRO A 277 -31.64 -7.45 16.58
C PRO A 277 -31.34 -7.65 18.07
N ASP A 278 -31.02 -8.89 18.45
CA ASP A 278 -30.46 -9.15 19.78
C ASP A 278 -29.13 -8.41 19.95
N LYS A 279 -29.17 -7.36 20.78
CA LYS A 279 -28.02 -6.49 21.04
C LYS A 279 -26.79 -7.27 21.54
N GLN A 280 -27.03 -8.32 22.37
CA GLN A 280 -25.94 -9.14 22.88
C GLN A 280 -25.31 -9.97 21.75
N ALA A 281 -26.09 -10.61 20.90
CA ALA A 281 -25.58 -11.39 19.77
C ALA A 281 -24.77 -10.53 18.77
N VAL A 282 -25.23 -9.29 18.50
CA VAL A 282 -24.49 -8.34 17.65
C VAL A 282 -23.19 -7.89 18.33
N SER A 283 -23.23 -7.60 19.62
CA SER A 283 -22.06 -7.25 20.41
C SER A 283 -21.02 -8.36 20.38
N ASP A 284 -21.42 -9.60 20.65
CA ASP A 284 -20.55 -10.77 20.68
C ASP A 284 -19.88 -11.01 19.32
N PHE A 285 -20.64 -10.86 18.23
CA PHE A 285 -20.09 -10.95 16.89
C PHE A 285 -19.02 -9.88 16.63
N PHE A 286 -19.30 -8.60 16.93
CA PHE A 286 -18.32 -7.54 16.71
C PHE A 286 -17.13 -7.62 17.65
N GLN A 287 -17.28 -8.16 18.87
CA GLN A 287 -16.17 -8.49 19.75
C GLN A 287 -15.31 -9.61 19.17
N LYS A 288 -15.92 -10.68 18.65
CA LYS A 288 -15.23 -11.80 18.00
C LYS A 288 -14.33 -11.34 16.84
N VAL A 289 -14.82 -10.41 16.01
CA VAL A 289 -14.02 -9.82 14.91
C VAL A 289 -13.20 -8.60 15.33
N GLN A 290 -13.20 -8.27 16.63
CA GLN A 290 -12.47 -7.17 17.26
C GLN A 290 -12.84 -5.77 16.72
N PHE A 291 -14.12 -5.56 16.37
CA PHE A 291 -14.62 -4.24 15.96
C PHE A 291 -15.19 -3.47 17.16
N TYR A 292 -14.33 -3.17 18.10
CA TYR A 292 -14.73 -2.50 19.35
C TYR A 292 -15.38 -1.14 19.13
N SER A 293 -15.05 -0.45 18.03
CA SER A 293 -15.74 0.79 17.64
C SER A 293 -17.21 0.58 17.31
N PHE A 294 -17.57 -0.56 16.71
CA PHE A 294 -18.97 -0.91 16.47
C PHE A 294 -19.66 -1.31 17.76
N VAL A 295 -19.00 -2.09 18.63
CA VAL A 295 -19.52 -2.44 19.96
C VAL A 295 -19.82 -1.20 20.77
N LYS A 296 -18.87 -0.25 20.84
CA LYS A 296 -19.04 1.01 21.60
C LYS A 296 -20.20 1.87 21.10
N ASN A 297 -20.41 1.91 19.79
CA ASN A 297 -21.45 2.72 19.16
C ASN A 297 -22.70 1.90 18.81
N LEU A 298 -22.88 0.74 19.43
CA LEU A 298 -23.90 -0.22 19.03
C LEU A 298 -25.33 0.38 19.06
N ASP A 299 -25.68 1.13 20.09
CA ASP A 299 -26.99 1.79 20.20
C ASP A 299 -27.23 2.77 19.05
N LYS A 300 -26.22 3.56 18.68
CA LYS A 300 -26.31 4.47 17.55
C LYS A 300 -26.41 3.74 16.21
N LEU A 301 -25.67 2.64 16.06
CA LEU A 301 -25.67 1.82 14.83
C LEU A 301 -26.99 1.05 14.66
N LEU A 302 -27.62 0.64 15.77
CA LEU A 302 -28.91 -0.07 15.77
C LEU A 302 -30.12 0.88 15.77
N ASN A 303 -29.94 2.17 15.96
CA ASN A 303 -31.03 3.14 15.93
C ASN A 303 -31.92 3.07 14.68
N PRO A 304 -31.37 2.87 13.45
CA PRO A 304 -32.21 2.70 12.26
C PRO A 304 -33.12 1.47 12.29
N PHE A 305 -32.82 0.46 13.13
CA PHE A 305 -33.61 -0.75 13.28
C PHE A 305 -34.84 -0.56 14.20
N VAL A 306 -34.96 0.57 14.90
CA VAL A 306 -36.02 0.87 15.85
C VAL A 306 -37.20 1.57 15.18
N THR A 307 -37.03 2.15 13.99
CA THR A 307 -37.99 3.05 13.34
C THR A 307 -38.79 2.38 12.22
N SER A 308 -39.01 1.08 12.29
CA SER A 308 -39.53 0.38 11.13
C SER A 308 -40.94 -0.02 11.21
N CYS A 309 -41.78 -0.16 10.52
CA CYS A 309 -43.06 -0.82 10.23
C CYS A 309 -44.35 -0.25 10.87
N ASP A 310 -44.33 0.52 11.96
CA ASP A 310 -45.53 1.06 12.61
C ASP A 310 -45.52 2.57 12.84
N ASP A 311 -45.21 3.39 11.82
CA ASP A 311 -45.31 4.86 11.93
C ASP A 311 -46.71 5.37 11.63
N ASN A 312 -47.72 4.99 12.46
CA ASN A 312 -49.00 5.70 12.52
C ASN A 312 -49.47 6.00 13.94
N ASN A 313 -48.63 5.89 14.96
CA ASN A 313 -48.95 6.32 16.31
C ASN A 313 -47.73 6.73 17.13
N ALA A 314 -46.99 7.73 16.69
CA ALA A 314 -46.04 8.40 17.56
C ALA A 314 -46.62 9.71 18.08
N LYS A 315 -47.38 9.62 19.16
CA LYS A 315 -47.48 10.73 20.09
C LYS A 315 -46.26 10.77 20.95
N GLU A 316 -45.70 11.99 21.05
CA GLU A 316 -44.62 12.34 21.99
C GLU A 316 -44.83 11.66 23.36
N GLU A 317 -43.94 10.76 23.72
CA GLU A 317 -43.78 10.37 25.12
C GLU A 317 -42.33 10.54 25.55
N THR A 318 -42.12 11.60 26.25
CA THR A 318 -41.34 11.90 27.45
C THR A 318 -40.23 10.89 27.80
N PHE A 319 -39.00 11.37 27.73
CA PHE A 319 -37.84 10.78 28.38
C PHE A 319 -38.09 10.61 29.89
N VAL A 320 -38.27 9.37 30.33
CA VAL A 320 -38.19 9.03 31.75
C VAL A 320 -36.76 8.74 32.12
N LYS A 321 -36.20 9.60 32.97
CA LYS A 321 -34.97 9.34 33.73
C LYS A 321 -35.21 8.11 34.61
N ILE A 322 -34.53 7.03 34.37
CA ILE A 322 -34.43 5.94 35.35
C ILE A 322 -33.23 6.24 36.24
N GLN A 323 -33.53 6.49 37.51
CA GLN A 323 -32.58 6.57 38.60
C GLN A 323 -31.97 5.20 38.88
N GLU A 324 -30.68 5.25 39.25
CA GLU A 324 -29.90 4.14 39.76
C GLU A 324 -30.56 3.52 41.00
N ASP A 325 -30.76 2.22 41.01
CA ASP A 325 -30.88 1.44 42.23
C ASP A 325 -29.83 0.35 42.29
N ASN A 326 -29.00 0.50 43.31
CA ASN A 326 -27.93 -0.41 43.68
C ASN A 326 -28.53 -1.71 44.26
N THR A 327 -28.22 -2.86 43.66
CA THR A 327 -28.14 -4.11 44.42
C THR A 327 -27.01 -4.97 43.92
N ASN A 328 -26.05 -5.16 44.81
CA ASN A 328 -24.93 -6.07 44.72
C ASN A 328 -25.34 -7.51 44.42
N ILE A 329 -24.78 -8.12 43.35
CA ILE A 329 -24.49 -9.54 43.33
C ILE A 329 -23.06 -9.72 42.81
N GLN A 330 -22.24 -10.20 43.74
CA GLN A 330 -20.84 -10.56 43.55
C GLN A 330 -20.76 -11.91 42.84
N LEU A 331 -20.19 -11.97 41.63
CA LEU A 331 -19.59 -13.19 41.07
C LEU A 331 -18.27 -12.81 40.44
N GLY A 332 -17.24 -13.18 41.14
CA GLY A 332 -15.86 -12.96 40.71
C GLY A 332 -15.42 -13.90 39.59
N LEU A 333 -14.32 -13.56 39.05
CA LEU A 333 -13.46 -14.05 37.98
C LEU A 333 -13.82 -13.50 36.58
N PHE A 334 -13.30 -12.35 36.32
CA PHE A 334 -12.45 -11.92 35.20
C PHE A 334 -12.24 -10.40 35.36
N SER A 335 -11.31 -10.05 36.23
CA SER A 335 -10.78 -8.69 36.31
C SER A 335 -9.86 -8.46 35.12
N ALA A 336 -10.05 -7.29 34.52
CA ALA A 336 -9.21 -6.59 33.55
C ALA A 336 -9.78 -6.52 32.14
N ALA A 337 -10.95 -5.90 32.00
CA ALA A 337 -11.19 -5.03 30.87
C ALA A 337 -11.70 -3.71 31.45
N GLU A 338 -10.78 -2.86 31.87
CA GLU A 338 -11.10 -1.46 32.15
C GLU A 338 -11.73 -0.88 30.88
N GLU A 339 -12.95 -0.43 31.01
CA GLU A 339 -13.70 0.29 30.00
C GLU A 339 -12.88 1.48 29.53
N ASN A 340 -12.28 1.38 28.35
CA ASN A 340 -11.78 2.54 27.63
C ASN A 340 -13.00 3.30 27.06
N ARG A 341 -13.75 3.96 27.92
CA ARG A 341 -14.60 5.08 27.51
C ARG A 341 -13.64 6.16 27.00
N GLU A 342 -13.95 6.75 25.82
CA GLU A 342 -13.35 8.02 25.45
C GLU A 342 -13.75 9.01 26.56
N GLU A 343 -12.91 9.13 27.55
CA GLU A 343 -13.07 10.14 28.58
C GLU A 343 -13.15 11.48 27.85
N ASP A 344 -14.18 12.23 28.08
CA ASP A 344 -14.34 13.56 27.50
C ASP A 344 -13.11 14.38 27.84
N VAL A 345 -12.34 14.75 26.82
CA VAL A 345 -11.16 15.59 26.98
C VAL A 345 -11.63 16.95 27.51
N ILE A 346 -11.11 17.37 28.63
CA ILE A 346 -11.35 18.71 29.14
C ILE A 346 -10.65 19.70 28.22
N LYS A 347 -11.45 20.35 27.34
CA LYS A 347 -10.95 21.33 26.38
C LYS A 347 -10.77 22.67 27.05
N ILE A 348 -9.53 23.12 27.14
CA ILE A 348 -9.18 24.43 27.68
C ILE A 348 -9.02 25.39 26.51
N THR A 349 -9.99 26.31 26.38
CA THR A 349 -10.05 27.27 25.26
C THR A 349 -9.79 28.71 25.70
N ARG A 350 -9.85 28.98 27.01
CA ARG A 350 -9.60 30.32 27.56
C ARG A 350 -8.12 30.47 27.91
N GLU A 351 -7.56 31.65 27.56
CA GLU A 351 -6.14 31.92 27.75
C GLU A 351 -5.72 31.91 29.21
N ASP A 352 -6.54 32.43 30.10
CA ASP A 352 -6.28 32.45 31.55
C ASP A 352 -6.28 31.06 32.18
N GLU A 353 -7.16 30.20 31.72
CA GLU A 353 -7.20 28.76 32.13
C GLU A 353 -6.02 27.97 31.54
N ALA A 354 -5.66 28.25 30.27
CA ALA A 354 -4.54 27.61 29.62
C ALA A 354 -3.21 27.95 30.26
N ARG A 355 -3.02 29.20 30.71
CA ARG A 355 -1.83 29.60 31.47
C ARG A 355 -1.71 28.87 32.81
N LYS A 356 -2.79 28.80 33.58
CA LYS A 356 -2.83 28.02 34.83
C LYS A 356 -2.59 26.52 34.59
N PHE A 357 -3.12 26.00 33.49
CA PHE A 357 -2.88 24.60 33.10
C PHE A 357 -1.40 24.34 32.83
N LEU A 358 -0.68 25.21 32.09
CA LEU A 358 0.74 25.05 31.80
C LEU A 358 1.60 25.20 33.08
N GLU A 359 1.23 26.11 33.99
CA GLU A 359 1.93 26.30 35.27
C GLU A 359 1.83 25.08 36.20
N ASN A 360 0.79 24.28 36.06
CA ASN A 360 0.57 23.07 36.83
C ASN A 360 1.33 21.85 36.30
N ILE A 361 1.93 21.90 35.10
CA ILE A 361 2.76 20.81 34.57
C ILE A 361 4.10 20.80 35.31
N LYS A 362 4.39 19.70 36.00
CA LYS A 362 5.60 19.56 36.82
C LYS A 362 6.70 18.84 36.05
N GLU A 363 7.93 19.06 36.49
CA GLU A 363 9.08 18.29 36.02
C GLU A 363 8.89 16.79 36.27
N GLY A 364 9.31 15.96 35.29
CA GLY A 364 9.13 14.53 35.32
C GLY A 364 7.79 14.02 34.79
N GLU A 365 6.79 14.90 34.66
CA GLU A 365 5.50 14.54 34.09
C GLU A 365 5.53 14.47 32.55
N VAL A 366 4.62 13.67 31.96
CA VAL A 366 4.53 13.46 30.52
C VAL A 366 3.44 14.34 29.94
N THR A 367 3.78 15.06 28.89
CA THR A 367 2.86 15.89 28.10
C THR A 367 2.89 15.47 26.63
N ALA A 368 1.75 15.55 25.95
CA ALA A 368 1.72 15.41 24.49
C ALA A 368 1.62 16.76 23.81
N LEU A 369 2.33 16.91 22.69
CA LEU A 369 2.37 18.13 21.90
C LEU A 369 1.97 17.84 20.45
N SER A 370 1.24 18.75 19.80
CA SER A 370 0.99 18.72 18.36
C SER A 370 0.80 20.11 17.79
N ALA A 371 1.59 20.47 16.82
CA ALA A 371 1.51 21.73 16.06
C ALA A 371 1.05 21.54 14.61
N ILE A 372 0.95 20.28 14.15
CA ILE A 372 0.61 19.94 12.77
C ILE A 372 -0.91 19.82 12.60
N LEU A 373 -1.63 20.92 12.63
CA LEU A 373 -3.00 20.97 12.15
C LEU A 373 -3.11 22.01 11.05
N PRO A 374 -3.42 21.60 9.79
CA PRO A 374 -3.44 22.49 8.63
C PRO A 374 -4.39 23.69 8.79
N SER A 375 -5.43 23.54 9.61
CA SER A 375 -6.41 24.59 9.88
C SER A 375 -5.95 25.67 10.88
N MET A 376 -4.85 25.43 11.62
CA MET A 376 -4.40 26.33 12.70
C MET A 376 -2.86 26.46 12.77
N PRO A 377 -2.20 27.06 11.78
CA PRO A 377 -0.73 27.00 11.64
C PRO A 377 0.07 27.67 12.76
N ASN A 378 -0.52 28.61 13.53
CA ASN A 378 0.14 29.32 14.65
C ASN A 378 -0.26 28.77 16.02
N SER A 379 -0.92 27.62 16.07
CA SER A 379 -1.43 27.05 17.31
C SER A 379 -0.67 25.79 17.71
N LEU A 380 -0.60 25.53 18.99
CA LEU A 380 -0.03 24.35 19.61
C LEU A 380 -1.07 23.72 20.54
N PHE A 381 -1.35 22.46 20.35
CA PHE A 381 -2.09 21.65 21.31
C PHE A 381 -1.13 21.07 22.34
N VAL A 382 -1.44 21.25 23.62
CA VAL A 382 -0.71 20.69 24.74
C VAL A 382 -1.66 19.86 25.57
N ALA A 383 -1.44 18.55 25.63
CA ALA A 383 -2.25 17.66 26.44
C ALA A 383 -1.47 17.14 27.64
N HIS A 384 -2.09 17.19 28.81
CA HIS A 384 -1.55 16.62 30.04
C HIS A 384 -2.70 15.98 30.83
N ASN A 385 -2.50 14.74 31.30
CA ASN A 385 -3.54 13.93 31.92
C ASN A 385 -4.80 13.86 31.02
N ASN A 386 -5.96 14.28 31.52
CA ASN A 386 -7.21 14.27 30.76
C ASN A 386 -7.60 15.63 30.18
N SER A 387 -6.72 16.60 30.25
CA SER A 387 -6.93 17.98 29.76
C SER A 387 -6.08 18.26 28.52
N CYS A 388 -6.59 19.07 27.63
CA CYS A 388 -5.85 19.57 26.47
C CYS A 388 -6.15 21.04 26.24
N ALA A 389 -5.12 21.85 26.13
CA ALA A 389 -5.16 23.27 25.87
C ALA A 389 -4.74 23.58 24.44
N LEU A 390 -5.41 24.53 23.81
CA LEU A 390 -4.99 25.16 22.56
C LEU A 390 -4.34 26.50 22.87
N LEU A 391 -3.11 26.68 22.44
CA LEU A 391 -2.27 27.84 22.77
C LEU A 391 -1.68 28.43 21.49
N ARG A 392 -1.28 29.69 21.56
CA ARG A 392 -0.44 30.31 20.52
C ARG A 392 1.01 29.89 20.72
N LYS A 393 1.70 29.55 19.63
CA LYS A 393 3.13 29.16 19.68
C LYS A 393 4.05 30.22 20.25
N ASP A 394 3.69 31.49 20.07
CA ASP A 394 4.45 32.67 20.54
C ASP A 394 4.17 33.06 22.01
N ASP A 395 3.34 32.31 22.74
CA ASP A 395 3.10 32.54 24.15
C ASP A 395 4.37 32.19 24.98
N PRO A 396 4.87 33.09 25.85
CA PRO A 396 6.08 32.85 26.66
C PRO A 396 5.99 31.62 27.56
N LEU A 397 4.81 31.21 28.00
CA LEU A 397 4.63 29.99 28.81
C LEU A 397 4.78 28.73 27.96
N VAL A 398 4.41 28.77 26.68
CA VAL A 398 4.65 27.67 25.73
C VAL A 398 6.15 27.43 25.59
N SER A 399 6.95 28.51 25.44
CA SER A 399 8.42 28.40 25.39
C SER A 399 9.00 27.75 26.64
N LYS A 400 8.47 28.07 27.83
CA LYS A 400 8.92 27.39 29.08
C LYS A 400 8.67 25.90 29.06
N VAL A 401 7.54 25.43 28.53
CA VAL A 401 7.26 24.00 28.39
C VAL A 401 8.15 23.39 27.32
N LEU A 402 8.32 24.05 26.17
CA LEU A 402 9.13 23.54 25.06
C LEU A 402 10.61 23.40 25.43
N ASP A 403 11.18 24.41 26.12
CA ASP A 403 12.62 24.49 26.44
C ASP A 403 13.02 23.68 27.69
N ASN A 404 12.06 23.30 28.52
CA ASN A 404 12.38 22.57 29.77
C ASN A 404 12.59 21.09 29.45
N GLU A 405 13.82 20.61 29.51
CA GLU A 405 14.21 19.21 29.27
C GLU A 405 13.63 18.23 30.31
N ASN A 406 13.32 18.69 31.51
CA ASN A 406 12.76 17.86 32.56
C ASN A 406 11.26 17.57 32.40
N ILE A 407 10.54 18.35 31.59
CA ILE A 407 9.17 18.02 31.15
C ILE A 407 9.29 17.06 30.01
N LYS A 408 8.80 15.82 30.19
CA LYS A 408 8.84 14.77 29.16
C LYS A 408 7.78 15.00 28.09
N LYS A 409 8.17 15.01 26.81
CA LYS A 409 7.25 15.24 25.69
C LYS A 409 7.07 13.99 24.85
N VAL A 410 5.82 13.76 24.45
CA VAL A 410 5.39 12.75 23.49
C VAL A 410 4.81 13.47 22.27
N ILE A 411 5.27 13.10 21.10
CA ILE A 411 4.94 13.78 19.84
C ILE A 411 4.60 12.73 18.79
N TYR A 412 3.88 13.13 17.77
CA TYR A 412 3.67 12.34 16.56
C TYR A 412 4.39 13.00 15.39
N ASP A 413 5.31 12.28 14.74
CA ASP A 413 6.14 12.75 13.63
C ASP A 413 6.97 13.99 14.00
N ILE A 414 7.93 13.81 14.92
CA ILE A 414 8.79 14.89 15.40
C ILE A 414 9.50 15.62 14.27
N LYS A 415 9.94 14.93 13.21
CA LYS A 415 10.64 15.54 12.09
C LYS A 415 9.76 16.59 11.39
N SER A 416 8.49 16.31 11.20
CA SER A 416 7.52 17.30 10.67
C SER A 416 7.22 18.42 11.67
N GLU A 417 7.09 18.10 12.96
CA GLU A 417 6.86 19.10 14.03
C GLU A 417 8.01 20.11 14.15
N LEU A 418 9.26 19.69 13.88
CA LEU A 418 10.45 20.57 13.90
C LEU A 418 10.38 21.73 12.89
N ASN A 419 9.48 21.71 11.92
CA ASN A 419 9.19 22.87 11.06
C ASN A 419 8.43 24.00 11.81
N TYR A 420 7.84 23.70 12.96
CA TYR A 420 6.94 24.60 13.70
C TYR A 420 7.38 24.87 15.14
N ILE A 421 7.95 23.88 15.80
CA ILE A 421 8.38 23.94 17.19
C ILE A 421 9.71 23.20 17.34
N ASN A 422 10.51 23.58 18.34
CA ASN A 422 11.78 22.89 18.68
C ASN A 422 11.75 22.43 20.14
N PRO A 423 11.03 21.36 20.47
CA PRO A 423 10.85 20.91 21.84
C PRO A 423 12.09 20.15 22.35
N LYS A 424 12.52 20.48 23.56
CA LYS A 424 13.54 19.73 24.32
C LYS A 424 12.84 18.66 25.19
N GLY A 425 13.57 17.61 25.59
CA GLY A 425 13.03 16.57 26.47
C GLY A 425 11.97 15.68 25.78
N VAL A 426 12.02 15.52 24.44
CA VAL A 426 11.18 14.54 23.73
C VAL A 426 11.65 13.14 24.06
N ILE A 427 10.75 12.32 24.59
CA ILE A 427 11.04 10.94 25.00
C ILE A 427 10.50 9.91 24.03
N GLU A 428 9.50 10.27 23.21
CA GLU A 428 8.88 9.36 22.25
C GLU A 428 8.25 10.10 21.08
N ASP A 429 8.45 9.52 19.89
CA ASP A 429 7.67 9.78 18.68
C ASP A 429 6.76 8.58 18.42
N ILE A 430 5.46 8.83 18.48
CA ILE A 430 4.41 7.80 18.34
C ILE A 430 4.44 7.14 16.95
N MET A 431 4.81 7.88 15.90
CA MET A 431 4.94 7.32 14.56
C MET A 431 6.12 6.32 14.48
N LEU A 432 7.24 6.66 15.06
CA LEU A 432 8.43 5.81 15.11
C LEU A 432 8.20 4.59 16.03
N SER A 433 7.51 4.75 17.15
CA SER A 433 7.13 3.64 18.03
C SER A 433 6.23 2.63 17.31
N SER A 434 5.27 3.10 16.54
CA SER A 434 4.43 2.26 15.68
C SER A 434 5.24 1.48 14.65
N TYR A 435 6.19 2.14 14.01
CA TYR A 435 7.03 1.52 12.99
C TYR A 435 7.96 0.45 13.57
N ILE A 436 8.56 0.69 14.73
CA ILE A 436 9.38 -0.32 15.40
C ILE A 436 8.53 -1.49 15.88
N LYS A 437 7.33 -1.23 16.37
CA LYS A 437 6.39 -2.29 16.78
C LYS A 437 6.03 -3.24 15.66
N ASP A 438 5.70 -2.71 14.47
CA ASP A 438 5.37 -3.51 13.28
C ASP A 438 5.53 -2.67 12.00
N SER A 439 6.65 -2.80 11.32
CA SER A 439 6.99 -2.07 10.09
C SER A 439 6.09 -2.40 8.89
N SER A 440 5.21 -3.39 8.99
CA SER A 440 4.29 -3.78 7.90
C SER A 440 2.96 -3.02 7.92
N ARG A 441 2.66 -2.31 9.02
CA ARG A 441 1.40 -1.59 9.20
C ARG A 441 1.48 -0.16 8.70
N LYS A 442 0.31 0.51 8.68
CA LYS A 442 0.23 1.96 8.52
C LYS A 442 0.55 2.65 9.85
N HIS A 443 1.32 3.73 9.75
CA HIS A 443 1.82 4.46 10.92
C HIS A 443 1.18 5.84 11.08
N ASP A 444 0.16 6.20 10.27
CA ASP A 444 -0.62 7.40 10.47
C ASP A 444 -1.38 7.36 11.80
N LEU A 445 -1.57 8.53 12.42
CA LEU A 445 -2.13 8.65 13.77
C LEU A 445 -3.52 8.03 13.90
N ILE A 446 -4.35 8.23 12.89
CA ILE A 446 -5.72 7.70 12.87
C ILE A 446 -5.72 6.19 12.87
N SER A 447 -4.91 5.56 12.00
CA SER A 447 -4.73 4.11 11.96
C SER A 447 -4.21 3.54 13.28
N GLN A 448 -3.30 4.25 13.96
CA GLN A 448 -2.78 3.82 15.25
C GLN A 448 -3.85 3.87 16.35
N ILE A 449 -4.62 4.96 16.42
CA ILE A 449 -5.73 5.08 17.39
C ILE A 449 -6.75 3.97 17.14
N GLN A 450 -7.11 3.71 15.88
CA GLN A 450 -8.02 2.61 15.52
C GLN A 450 -7.50 1.25 15.96
N ASN A 451 -6.23 0.95 15.63
CA ASN A 451 -5.66 -0.38 15.83
C ASN A 451 -5.32 -0.69 17.29
N TYR A 452 -4.93 0.32 18.05
CA TYR A 452 -4.38 0.11 19.39
C TYR A 452 -5.25 0.65 20.52
N LEU A 453 -6.08 1.68 20.24
CA LEU A 453 -7.03 2.23 21.21
C LEU A 453 -8.49 1.83 20.89
N ASN A 454 -8.71 1.11 19.79
CA ASN A 454 -9.96 0.49 19.41
C ASN A 454 -11.17 1.45 19.25
N PHE A 455 -10.93 2.67 18.78
CA PHE A 455 -12.00 3.60 18.40
C PHE A 455 -11.61 4.46 17.19
N MET A 456 -12.60 5.08 16.56
CA MET A 456 -12.41 5.97 15.42
C MET A 456 -12.34 7.41 15.92
N PRO A 457 -11.19 8.10 15.85
CA PRO A 457 -11.12 9.49 16.26
C PRO A 457 -11.78 10.41 15.21
N ASP A 458 -12.22 11.57 15.66
CA ASP A 458 -12.55 12.67 14.76
C ASP A 458 -11.24 13.31 14.28
N GLU A 459 -10.97 13.21 12.98
CA GLU A 459 -9.74 13.74 12.35
C GLU A 459 -9.60 15.27 12.46
N ASN A 460 -10.68 15.97 12.77
CA ASN A 460 -10.71 17.42 12.93
C ASN A 460 -10.62 17.90 14.39
N ASP A 461 -10.69 16.98 15.36
CA ASP A 461 -10.61 17.31 16.79
C ASP A 461 -9.17 17.22 17.32
N GLY A 462 -8.40 18.30 17.16
CA GLY A 462 -7.00 18.37 17.62
C GLY A 462 -6.82 18.16 19.11
N TYR A 463 -7.80 18.50 19.94
CA TYR A 463 -7.77 18.24 21.39
C TYR A 463 -7.75 16.75 21.67
N LYS A 464 -8.65 16.02 21.04
CA LYS A 464 -8.74 14.57 21.20
C LYS A 464 -7.54 13.86 20.58
N LEU A 465 -7.11 14.25 19.38
CA LEU A 465 -5.96 13.67 18.71
C LEU A 465 -4.70 13.80 19.58
N THR A 466 -4.43 15.01 20.08
CA THR A 466 -3.25 15.25 20.94
C THR A 466 -3.35 14.49 22.27
N ARG A 467 -4.52 14.44 22.89
CA ARG A 467 -4.73 13.65 24.11
C ARG A 467 -4.49 12.15 23.90
N ASN A 468 -4.85 11.64 22.72
CA ASN A 468 -4.66 10.24 22.38
C ASN A 468 -3.18 9.85 22.22
N LEU A 469 -2.28 10.80 21.99
CA LEU A 469 -0.83 10.52 22.00
C LEU A 469 -0.38 10.00 23.38
N LEU A 470 -0.93 10.52 24.48
CA LEU A 470 -0.62 10.00 25.84
C LEU A 470 -1.11 8.56 26.02
N LYS A 471 -2.29 8.22 25.47
CA LYS A 471 -2.81 6.84 25.53
C LYS A 471 -1.97 5.88 24.68
N LEU A 472 -1.53 6.33 23.51
CA LEU A 472 -0.63 5.55 22.65
C LEU A 472 0.75 5.39 23.29
N HIS A 473 1.27 6.43 23.98
CA HIS A 473 2.49 6.34 24.76
C HIS A 473 2.40 5.21 25.81
N GLU A 474 1.34 5.20 26.62
CA GLU A 474 1.16 4.13 27.61
C GLU A 474 1.02 2.74 26.96
N PHE A 475 0.35 2.65 25.81
CA PHE A 475 0.29 1.41 25.04
C PHE A 475 1.69 0.95 24.60
N TYR A 476 2.51 1.83 23.98
CA TYR A 476 3.85 1.44 23.51
C TYR A 476 4.80 1.15 24.67
N LYS A 477 4.75 1.92 25.74
CA LYS A 477 5.53 1.69 26.96
C LYS A 477 5.35 0.26 27.50
N ASN A 478 4.12 -0.27 27.43
CA ASN A 478 3.77 -1.60 27.92
C ASN A 478 3.97 -2.72 26.88
N SER A 479 3.89 -2.40 25.59
CA SER A 479 3.89 -3.40 24.51
C SER A 479 5.23 -3.57 23.79
N LEU A 480 6.17 -2.63 23.95
CA LEU A 480 7.52 -2.71 23.39
C LEU A 480 8.47 -3.37 24.40
N ASN A 481 9.34 -4.24 23.89
CA ASN A 481 10.42 -4.81 24.72
C ASN A 481 11.59 -3.83 24.87
N GLU A 482 12.54 -4.16 25.75
CA GLU A 482 13.66 -3.27 26.06
C GLU A 482 14.59 -2.98 24.88
N LYS A 483 14.80 -3.94 23.95
CA LYS A 483 15.59 -3.70 22.74
C LYS A 483 14.87 -2.72 21.80
N GLU A 484 13.56 -2.89 21.63
CA GLU A 484 12.74 -1.99 20.80
C GLU A 484 12.71 -0.57 21.37
N LYS A 485 12.55 -0.43 22.70
CA LYS A 485 12.61 0.87 23.38
C LYS A 485 13.98 1.54 23.19
N LYS A 486 15.05 0.76 23.35
CA LYS A 486 16.41 1.25 23.15
C LYS A 486 16.67 1.70 21.72
N LEU A 487 16.17 0.95 20.74
CA LEU A 487 16.26 1.30 19.33
C LEU A 487 15.54 2.63 19.03
N ILE A 488 14.37 2.86 19.64
CA ILE A 488 13.64 4.12 19.51
C ILE A 488 14.42 5.27 20.14
N SER A 489 14.83 5.13 21.40
CA SER A 489 15.43 6.24 22.16
C SER A 489 16.86 6.58 21.73
N GLU A 490 17.67 5.59 21.34
CA GLU A 490 19.07 5.80 20.99
C GLU A 490 19.33 5.95 19.49
N VAL A 491 18.41 5.50 18.64
CA VAL A 491 18.60 5.51 17.19
C VAL A 491 17.52 6.29 16.46
N GLU A 492 16.27 5.83 16.47
CA GLU A 492 15.24 6.39 15.57
C GLU A 492 14.85 7.82 15.94
N LEU A 493 14.63 8.11 17.21
CA LEU A 493 14.25 9.45 17.67
C LEU A 493 15.39 10.48 17.46
N PRO A 494 16.65 10.22 17.86
CA PRO A 494 17.75 11.13 17.54
C PRO A 494 17.96 11.30 16.04
N LEU A 495 17.78 10.24 15.25
CA LEU A 495 17.93 10.28 13.81
C LEU A 495 16.93 11.25 13.15
N ALA A 496 15.73 11.42 13.69
CA ALA A 496 14.75 12.37 13.14
C ALA A 496 15.30 13.81 13.10
N TYR A 497 16.06 14.21 14.12
CA TYR A 497 16.75 15.51 14.15
C TYR A 497 17.90 15.58 13.14
N VAL A 498 18.68 14.49 13.00
CA VAL A 498 19.75 14.41 11.99
C VAL A 498 19.18 14.54 10.59
N LEU A 499 18.09 13.82 10.29
CA LEU A 499 17.45 13.88 8.97
C LEU A 499 16.88 15.26 8.69
N LYS A 500 16.31 15.93 9.70
CA LYS A 500 15.83 17.31 9.54
C LYS A 500 16.98 18.25 9.19
N ASP A 501 18.15 18.14 9.85
CA ASP A 501 19.31 18.98 9.54
C ASP A 501 19.87 18.70 8.14
N ILE A 502 19.89 17.44 7.69
CA ILE A 502 20.28 17.06 6.32
C ILE A 502 19.30 17.64 5.29
N GLU A 503 18.00 17.52 5.54
CA GLU A 503 16.95 18.07 4.67
C GLU A 503 17.01 19.60 4.58
N ASP A 504 17.28 20.27 5.67
CA ASP A 504 17.42 21.75 5.71
C ASP A 504 18.73 22.20 5.09
N THR A 505 19.82 21.44 5.27
CA THR A 505 21.12 21.73 4.66
C THR A 505 21.04 21.66 3.14
N GLY A 506 20.40 20.65 2.60
CA GLY A 506 20.29 20.40 1.16
C GLY A 506 21.63 20.15 0.49
N VAL A 507 21.63 19.90 -0.81
CA VAL A 507 22.83 19.65 -1.62
C VAL A 507 22.87 20.56 -2.84
N CYS A 508 24.01 21.20 -3.10
CA CYS A 508 24.22 22.09 -4.23
C CYS A 508 24.28 21.33 -5.56
N LEU A 509 23.67 21.95 -6.59
CA LEU A 509 23.59 21.38 -7.92
C LEU A 509 24.23 22.30 -8.98
N ASP A 510 25.09 21.75 -9.83
CA ASP A 510 25.59 22.46 -11.02
C ASP A 510 24.58 22.36 -12.17
N ILE A 511 23.65 23.34 -12.19
CA ILE A 511 22.61 23.44 -13.22
C ILE A 511 23.22 23.63 -14.63
N GLY A 512 24.33 24.37 -14.73
CA GLY A 512 25.04 24.61 -16.01
C GLY A 512 25.55 23.31 -16.61
N TYR A 513 26.16 22.47 -15.77
CA TYR A 513 26.60 21.14 -16.16
C TYR A 513 25.47 20.24 -16.62
N LEU A 514 24.32 20.22 -15.88
CA LEU A 514 23.16 19.42 -16.27
C LEU A 514 22.53 19.88 -17.58
N LYS A 515 22.48 21.17 -17.85
CA LYS A 515 22.02 21.70 -19.14
C LYS A 515 22.90 21.23 -20.30
N THR A 516 24.23 21.23 -20.10
CA THR A 516 25.19 20.73 -21.11
C THR A 516 25.00 19.23 -21.34
N LEU A 517 24.81 18.46 -20.25
CA LEU A 517 24.59 17.03 -20.31
C LEU A 517 23.24 16.70 -21.00
N SER A 518 22.20 17.53 -20.79
CA SER A 518 20.90 17.39 -21.45
C SER A 518 21.02 17.48 -22.96
N VAL A 519 21.74 18.50 -23.46
CA VAL A 519 21.99 18.67 -24.91
C VAL A 519 22.76 17.48 -25.52
N GLU A 520 23.73 16.94 -24.80
CA GLU A 520 24.50 15.78 -25.26
C GLU A 520 23.64 14.51 -25.34
N ILE A 521 22.79 14.30 -24.34
CA ILE A 521 21.86 13.15 -24.31
C ILE A 521 20.81 13.29 -25.41
N ASP A 522 20.28 14.47 -25.69
CA ASP A 522 19.34 14.69 -26.78
C ASP A 522 19.95 14.25 -28.14
N LYS A 523 21.20 14.58 -28.42
CA LYS A 523 21.89 14.12 -29.65
C LYS A 523 21.94 12.59 -29.72
N LYS A 524 22.21 11.91 -28.59
CA LYS A 524 22.25 10.44 -28.58
C LYS A 524 20.85 9.81 -28.67
N ILE A 525 19.83 10.43 -28.11
CA ILE A 525 18.45 9.98 -28.25
C ILE A 525 18.03 10.05 -29.72
N LEU A 526 18.33 11.15 -30.41
CA LEU A 526 18.07 11.31 -31.84
C LEU A 526 18.80 10.28 -32.68
N ASP A 527 20.09 9.98 -32.38
CA ASP A 527 20.84 8.92 -33.06
C ASP A 527 20.18 7.53 -32.86
N PHE A 528 19.69 7.23 -31.65
CA PHE A 528 18.94 5.99 -31.44
C PHE A 528 17.59 5.98 -32.19
N GLU A 529 16.87 7.08 -32.22
CA GLU A 529 15.59 7.19 -32.94
C GLU A 529 15.80 6.95 -34.44
N GLU A 530 16.81 7.56 -35.04
CA GLU A 530 17.16 7.37 -36.48
C GLU A 530 17.46 5.89 -36.75
N LYS A 531 18.33 5.26 -35.93
CA LYS A 531 18.66 3.84 -36.06
C LYS A 531 17.44 2.93 -35.91
N ILE A 532 16.57 3.20 -34.93
CA ILE A 532 15.36 2.41 -34.70
C ILE A 532 14.40 2.56 -35.87
N TYR A 533 14.14 3.77 -36.37
CA TYR A 533 13.23 4.00 -37.50
C TYR A 533 13.75 3.40 -38.79
N THR A 534 15.07 3.47 -39.04
CA THR A 534 15.72 2.84 -40.20
C THR A 534 15.55 1.32 -40.15
N GLN A 535 15.76 0.68 -38.99
CA GLN A 535 15.59 -0.76 -38.84
C GLN A 535 14.10 -1.19 -38.89
N ALA A 536 13.19 -0.35 -38.38
CA ALA A 536 11.77 -0.60 -38.41
C ALA A 536 11.12 -0.36 -39.78
N GLY A 537 11.74 0.43 -40.66
CA GLY A 537 11.15 0.88 -41.92
C GLY A 537 9.95 1.83 -41.75
N THR A 538 9.69 2.32 -40.54
CA THR A 538 8.56 3.19 -40.20
C THR A 538 8.83 4.00 -38.95
N THR A 539 8.19 5.16 -38.85
CA THR A 539 8.24 5.99 -37.62
C THR A 539 7.11 5.60 -36.69
N PHE A 540 7.38 5.57 -35.39
CA PHE A 540 6.42 5.25 -34.33
C PHE A 540 6.87 5.83 -32.99
N ASN A 541 5.98 5.86 -31.99
CA ASN A 541 6.38 6.31 -30.65
C ASN A 541 7.11 5.19 -29.89
N ILE A 542 8.45 5.33 -29.76
CA ILE A 542 9.34 4.37 -29.09
C ILE A 542 9.03 4.27 -27.59
N ASN A 543 8.47 5.33 -26.98
CA ASN A 543 8.04 5.33 -25.59
C ASN A 543 6.69 4.63 -25.37
N SER A 544 5.96 4.28 -26.46
CA SER A 544 4.70 3.53 -26.36
C SER A 544 4.93 2.02 -26.38
N PRO A 545 4.72 1.29 -25.27
CA PRO A 545 4.90 -0.17 -25.24
C PRO A 545 4.04 -0.89 -26.32
N LYS A 546 2.86 -0.34 -26.63
CA LYS A 546 1.95 -0.91 -27.61
C LYS A 546 2.50 -0.77 -29.04
N GLN A 547 3.03 0.40 -29.41
CA GLN A 547 3.60 0.62 -30.75
C GLN A 547 4.90 -0.14 -30.93
N VAL A 548 5.77 -0.20 -29.90
CA VAL A 548 6.96 -1.04 -29.91
C VAL A 548 6.61 -2.51 -30.09
N SER A 549 5.58 -3.02 -29.41
CA SER A 549 5.10 -4.39 -29.56
C SER A 549 4.61 -4.66 -30.99
N GLU A 550 3.85 -3.73 -31.58
CA GLU A 550 3.37 -3.83 -32.96
C GLU A 550 4.53 -3.91 -33.95
N VAL A 551 5.52 -3.02 -33.83
CA VAL A 551 6.68 -2.99 -34.72
C VAL A 551 7.52 -4.24 -34.59
N LEU A 552 7.89 -4.63 -33.38
CA LEU A 552 8.77 -5.78 -33.18
C LEU A 552 8.13 -7.10 -33.62
N PHE A 553 6.87 -7.34 -33.25
CA PHE A 553 6.27 -8.67 -33.40
C PHE A 553 5.39 -8.80 -34.66
N ASN A 554 4.74 -7.73 -35.13
CA ASN A 554 3.85 -7.79 -36.27
C ASN A 554 4.53 -7.26 -37.55
N VAL A 555 5.32 -6.18 -37.49
CA VAL A 555 6.01 -5.63 -38.66
C VAL A 555 7.29 -6.41 -38.94
N LEU A 556 8.19 -6.48 -37.96
CA LEU A 556 9.48 -7.16 -38.11
C LEU A 556 9.42 -8.67 -37.89
N LYS A 557 8.26 -9.19 -37.48
CA LYS A 557 8.01 -10.62 -37.23
C LYS A 557 9.02 -11.30 -36.32
N ILE A 558 9.60 -10.54 -35.39
CA ILE A 558 10.48 -11.07 -34.36
C ILE A 558 9.67 -12.05 -33.51
N LYS A 559 10.23 -13.21 -33.21
CA LYS A 559 9.53 -14.24 -32.42
C LYS A 559 9.22 -13.68 -31.02
N PRO A 560 7.92 -13.57 -30.65
CA PRO A 560 7.55 -12.95 -29.39
C PRO A 560 7.87 -13.88 -28.22
N GLY A 561 8.25 -13.26 -27.10
CA GLY A 561 8.37 -13.94 -25.81
C GLY A 561 6.98 -14.06 -25.12
N LYS A 562 6.88 -13.66 -23.87
CA LYS A 562 5.68 -13.81 -23.04
C LYS A 562 4.54 -12.86 -23.46
N LYS A 563 3.32 -13.40 -23.62
CA LYS A 563 2.11 -12.64 -23.91
C LYS A 563 1.44 -12.13 -22.63
N ASN A 564 1.07 -10.86 -22.59
CA ASN A 564 0.26 -10.23 -21.54
C ASN A 564 -1.19 -10.05 -21.99
N LYS A 565 -2.11 -9.64 -21.09
CA LYS A 565 -3.53 -9.38 -21.39
C LYS A 565 -3.76 -8.36 -22.53
N THR A 566 -2.82 -7.43 -22.76
CA THR A 566 -2.91 -6.34 -23.74
C THR A 566 -2.03 -6.52 -24.98
N GLY A 567 -1.34 -7.66 -25.13
CA GLY A 567 -0.42 -7.93 -26.24
C GLY A 567 0.89 -8.57 -25.77
N PHE A 568 1.90 -8.61 -26.65
CA PHE A 568 3.22 -9.09 -26.27
C PHE A 568 3.96 -8.05 -25.43
N SER A 569 4.57 -8.50 -24.34
CA SER A 569 5.28 -7.61 -23.41
C SER A 569 6.56 -7.07 -24.04
N THR A 570 6.81 -5.76 -23.87
CA THR A 570 8.06 -5.08 -24.22
C THR A 570 8.75 -4.54 -22.97
N SER A 571 8.66 -5.29 -21.84
CA SER A 571 9.39 -4.96 -20.62
C SER A 571 10.91 -5.02 -20.84
N ALA A 572 11.66 -4.32 -20.01
CA ALA A 572 13.13 -4.30 -20.10
C ALA A 572 13.71 -5.72 -20.16
N LYS A 573 13.20 -6.65 -19.33
CA LYS A 573 13.65 -8.03 -19.32
C LYS A 573 13.47 -8.74 -20.68
N ILE A 574 12.32 -8.54 -21.34
CA ILE A 574 12.07 -9.17 -22.64
C ILE A 574 12.88 -8.52 -23.73
N LEU A 575 13.05 -7.19 -23.68
CA LEU A 575 13.92 -6.49 -24.62
C LEU A 575 15.39 -6.87 -24.43
N ASP A 576 15.85 -7.13 -23.20
CA ASP A 576 17.18 -7.66 -22.91
C ASP A 576 17.40 -9.03 -23.54
N GLU A 577 16.44 -9.95 -23.37
CA GLU A 577 16.49 -11.28 -24.01
C GLU A 577 16.53 -11.16 -25.55
N LEU A 578 15.78 -10.22 -26.12
CA LEU A 578 15.78 -9.96 -27.57
C LEU A 578 17.05 -9.24 -28.04
N ALA A 579 17.68 -8.43 -27.19
CA ALA A 579 18.88 -7.66 -27.51
C ALA A 579 20.10 -8.55 -27.78
N GLU A 580 20.11 -9.80 -27.30
CA GLU A 580 21.16 -10.77 -27.64
C GLU A 580 21.19 -11.07 -29.14
N GLN A 581 20.04 -11.07 -29.82
CA GLN A 581 19.89 -11.47 -31.21
C GLN A 581 19.53 -10.31 -32.14
N TYR A 582 18.85 -9.27 -31.65
CA TYR A 582 18.27 -8.21 -32.48
C TYR A 582 18.82 -6.83 -32.09
N GLN A 583 19.47 -6.15 -33.05
CA GLN A 583 20.03 -4.82 -32.82
C GLN A 583 18.96 -3.79 -32.45
N ILE A 584 17.79 -3.82 -33.09
CA ILE A 584 16.67 -2.91 -32.77
C ILE A 584 16.24 -3.00 -31.29
N ALA A 585 16.28 -4.18 -30.68
CA ALA A 585 15.94 -4.33 -29.27
C ALA A 585 16.98 -3.67 -28.36
N ARG A 586 18.28 -3.74 -28.72
CA ARG A 586 19.37 -3.02 -28.03
C ARG A 586 19.20 -1.51 -28.14
N ASP A 587 18.89 -1.03 -29.32
CA ASP A 587 18.72 0.40 -29.57
C ASP A 587 17.48 0.96 -28.84
N ILE A 588 16.37 0.21 -28.80
CA ILE A 588 15.19 0.57 -28.00
C ILE A 588 15.50 0.61 -26.51
N LEU A 589 16.26 -0.35 -25.98
CA LEU A 589 16.72 -0.34 -24.59
C LEU A 589 17.59 0.87 -24.29
N GLY A 590 18.58 1.15 -25.15
CA GLY A 590 19.46 2.32 -25.03
C GLY A 590 18.66 3.63 -25.03
N HIS A 591 17.75 3.78 -26.00
CA HIS A 591 16.84 4.93 -26.07
C HIS A 591 16.03 5.11 -24.78
N ARG A 592 15.36 4.06 -24.30
CA ARG A 592 14.54 4.12 -23.08
C ARG A 592 15.37 4.45 -21.84
N GLN A 593 16.60 3.93 -21.74
CA GLN A 593 17.50 4.23 -20.63
C GLN A 593 17.87 5.71 -20.62
N LEU A 594 18.27 6.28 -21.76
CA LEU A 594 18.62 7.69 -21.87
C LEU A 594 17.40 8.59 -21.62
N MET A 595 16.24 8.27 -22.19
CA MET A 595 15.00 8.99 -21.93
C MET A 595 14.63 9.01 -20.46
N LYS A 596 14.75 7.88 -19.76
CA LYS A 596 14.51 7.79 -18.31
C LYS A 596 15.50 8.68 -17.53
N LEU A 597 16.79 8.64 -17.84
CA LEU A 597 17.80 9.47 -17.19
C LEU A 597 17.50 10.96 -17.39
N LYS A 598 17.19 11.34 -18.62
CA LYS A 598 16.86 12.72 -18.98
C LYS A 598 15.62 13.21 -18.23
N THR A 599 14.51 12.51 -18.36
CA THR A 599 13.23 12.97 -17.81
C THR A 599 13.16 12.88 -16.28
N THR A 600 13.80 11.87 -15.68
CA THR A 600 13.72 11.67 -14.21
C THR A 600 14.71 12.55 -13.47
N TYR A 601 15.91 12.75 -14.00
CA TYR A 601 16.99 13.44 -13.29
C TYR A 601 17.44 14.72 -14.00
N ILE A 602 17.92 14.65 -15.23
CA ILE A 602 18.68 15.74 -15.84
C ILE A 602 17.82 16.98 -16.06
N ASP A 603 16.59 16.82 -16.58
CA ASP A 603 15.66 17.91 -16.82
C ASP A 603 14.79 18.24 -15.60
N ASN A 604 14.69 17.31 -14.64
CA ASN A 604 13.82 17.48 -13.48
C ASN A 604 14.55 18.07 -12.27
N LEU A 605 15.78 17.62 -11.96
CA LEU A 605 16.52 18.14 -10.80
C LEU A 605 16.68 19.67 -10.82
N PRO A 606 17.02 20.31 -11.97
CA PRO A 606 17.09 21.78 -12.02
C PRO A 606 15.78 22.50 -11.65
N LYS A 607 14.63 21.87 -11.88
CA LYS A 607 13.30 22.43 -11.55
C LYS A 607 12.95 22.33 -10.08
N LEU A 608 13.60 21.41 -9.36
CA LEU A 608 13.41 21.15 -7.94
C LEU A 608 14.41 21.89 -7.06
N THR A 609 15.35 22.60 -7.67
CA THR A 609 16.32 23.45 -6.97
C THR A 609 15.57 24.66 -6.39
N LYS A 610 15.77 24.94 -5.09
CA LYS A 610 15.19 26.09 -4.40
C LYS A 610 16.00 27.37 -4.66
N ASP A 611 15.53 28.48 -4.10
CA ASP A 611 16.17 29.81 -4.27
C ASP A 611 17.61 29.89 -3.71
N ASP A 612 17.96 29.02 -2.78
CA ASP A 612 19.32 28.86 -2.23
C ASP A 612 20.29 28.08 -3.15
N GLY A 613 19.82 27.65 -4.32
CA GLY A 613 20.59 26.88 -5.28
C GLY A 613 20.78 25.40 -4.93
N LYS A 614 20.04 24.90 -3.94
CA LYS A 614 20.14 23.53 -3.45
C LYS A 614 18.89 22.69 -3.71
N ILE A 615 19.07 21.39 -3.69
CA ILE A 615 17.99 20.39 -3.67
C ILE A 615 17.85 19.89 -2.24
N HIS A 616 16.61 19.92 -1.73
CA HIS A 616 16.23 19.43 -0.43
C HIS A 616 15.36 18.18 -0.62
N THR A 617 15.98 17.01 -0.54
CA THR A 617 15.25 15.74 -0.57
C THR A 617 14.58 15.51 0.77
N HIS A 618 13.51 14.73 0.77
CA HIS A 618 12.84 14.29 2.00
C HIS A 618 13.23 12.86 2.32
N PHE A 619 13.73 12.59 3.54
CA PHE A 619 14.08 11.26 4.02
C PHE A 619 12.95 10.65 4.84
N ASN A 620 12.51 9.47 4.47
CA ASN A 620 11.46 8.74 5.16
C ASN A 620 12.03 7.62 6.01
N GLN A 621 11.71 7.60 7.31
CA GLN A 621 12.15 6.57 8.26
C GLN A 621 11.25 5.33 8.26
N ILE A 622 9.97 5.46 7.89
CA ILE A 622 8.91 4.47 8.13
C ILE A 622 8.41 3.75 6.87
N VAL A 623 9.00 4.02 5.69
CA VAL A 623 8.49 3.49 4.41
C VAL A 623 8.98 2.07 4.12
N THR A 624 10.20 1.74 4.50
CA THR A 624 10.77 0.44 4.19
C THR A 624 10.52 -0.55 5.33
N THR A 625 10.25 -1.81 5.01
CA THR A 625 10.07 -2.85 6.03
C THR A 625 11.38 -3.40 6.60
N THR A 626 12.53 -2.95 6.10
CA THR A 626 13.86 -3.41 6.52
C THR A 626 14.59 -2.46 7.45
N GLY A 627 14.05 -1.28 7.74
CA GLY A 627 14.73 -0.25 8.51
C GLY A 627 15.56 0.74 7.66
N ARG A 628 15.79 0.46 6.37
CA ARG A 628 16.48 1.40 5.49
C ARG A 628 15.70 2.70 5.34
N LEU A 629 16.42 3.81 5.23
CA LEU A 629 15.82 5.08 4.82
C LEU A 629 15.38 5.02 3.36
N SER A 630 14.38 5.79 3.00
CA SER A 630 14.06 6.09 1.62
C SER A 630 14.03 7.60 1.39
N SER A 631 14.34 8.02 0.17
CA SER A 631 14.36 9.43 -0.22
C SER A 631 13.24 9.70 -1.22
N SER A 632 12.58 10.85 -1.10
CA SER A 632 11.52 11.32 -2.00
C SER A 632 11.64 12.81 -2.26
N ASP A 633 11.02 13.29 -3.30
CA ASP A 633 10.82 14.69 -3.66
C ASP A 633 12.09 15.56 -3.75
N PRO A 634 13.15 15.14 -4.47
CA PRO A 634 13.31 13.98 -5.35
C PRO A 634 13.97 12.77 -4.66
N ASN A 635 13.79 11.56 -5.23
CA ASN A 635 14.54 10.40 -4.76
C ASN A 635 15.99 10.44 -5.26
N LEU A 636 16.93 10.85 -4.41
CA LEU A 636 18.36 10.93 -4.71
C LEU A 636 19.10 9.61 -4.48
N GLN A 637 18.53 8.66 -3.72
CA GLN A 637 19.14 7.34 -3.48
C GLN A 637 19.09 6.42 -4.70
N ASN A 638 18.23 6.74 -5.69
CA ASN A 638 18.06 5.92 -6.89
C ASN A 638 18.78 6.47 -8.13
N ILE A 639 19.69 7.43 -7.97
CA ILE A 639 20.52 7.90 -9.07
C ILE A 639 21.45 6.75 -9.51
N PRO A 640 21.29 6.24 -10.74
CA PRO A 640 22.00 5.02 -11.13
C PRO A 640 23.49 5.29 -11.38
N VAL A 641 24.32 4.26 -11.12
CA VAL A 641 25.80 4.33 -11.25
C VAL A 641 26.39 3.39 -12.30
N ARG A 642 25.55 2.54 -12.93
CA ARG A 642 26.05 1.42 -13.75
C ARG A 642 26.52 1.82 -15.15
N THR A 643 26.01 2.90 -15.73
CA THR A 643 26.35 3.34 -17.07
C THR A 643 27.15 4.65 -17.02
N GLU A 644 27.95 4.92 -18.02
CA GLU A 644 28.73 6.15 -18.11
C GLU A 644 27.90 7.41 -17.95
N PHE A 645 26.73 7.48 -18.65
CA PHE A 645 25.83 8.63 -18.54
C PHE A 645 25.15 8.74 -17.17
N SER A 646 24.75 7.62 -16.59
CA SER A 646 24.11 7.66 -15.26
C SER A 646 25.10 8.12 -14.19
N ASN A 647 26.34 7.69 -14.27
CA ASN A 647 27.38 8.11 -13.35
C ASN A 647 27.73 9.60 -13.52
N ARG A 648 27.60 10.17 -14.73
CA ARG A 648 27.84 11.60 -14.99
C ARG A 648 26.80 12.51 -14.30
N ILE A 649 25.60 12.03 -13.98
CA ILE A 649 24.60 12.80 -13.21
C ILE A 649 25.16 13.15 -11.83
N ARG A 650 25.88 12.26 -11.18
CA ARG A 650 26.51 12.52 -9.87
C ARG A 650 27.58 13.61 -9.90
N ALA A 651 28.17 13.89 -11.08
CA ALA A 651 29.10 15.00 -11.24
C ALA A 651 28.43 16.40 -11.14
N ALA A 652 27.13 16.46 -11.21
CA ALA A 652 26.38 17.71 -10.99
C ALA A 652 26.26 18.09 -9.51
N PHE A 653 26.51 17.16 -8.59
CA PHE A 653 26.45 17.42 -7.15
C PHE A 653 27.81 17.93 -6.68
N VAL A 654 27.84 19.16 -6.20
CA VAL A 654 29.04 19.93 -5.90
C VAL A 654 28.92 20.58 -4.53
N PRO A 655 30.06 20.93 -3.88
CA PRO A 655 30.00 21.73 -2.66
C PRO A 655 29.50 23.15 -2.95
N GLN A 656 28.92 23.81 -1.95
CA GLN A 656 28.48 25.20 -2.04
C GLN A 656 29.66 26.14 -2.28
N ASP A 657 30.73 25.96 -1.51
CA ASP A 657 32.01 26.64 -1.75
C ASP A 657 32.95 25.73 -2.59
N ARG A 658 32.87 25.87 -3.91
CA ARG A 658 33.62 25.05 -4.87
C ARG A 658 35.16 25.21 -4.77
N GLU A 659 35.65 26.31 -4.20
CA GLU A 659 37.07 26.58 -4.07
C GLU A 659 37.67 25.97 -2.80
N ASN A 660 36.97 26.14 -1.67
CA ASN A 660 37.49 25.79 -0.35
C ASN A 660 36.89 24.52 0.24
N SER A 661 35.80 23.95 -0.32
CA SER A 661 35.20 22.71 0.14
C SER A 661 35.31 21.57 -0.88
N VAL A 662 35.11 20.36 -0.41
CA VAL A 662 35.05 19.13 -1.19
C VAL A 662 33.78 18.33 -0.81
N ILE A 663 33.33 17.45 -1.73
CA ILE A 663 32.43 16.38 -1.41
C ILE A 663 33.25 15.22 -0.85
N PHE A 664 32.95 14.83 0.37
CA PHE A 664 33.58 13.69 1.03
C PHE A 664 32.56 12.55 1.14
N SER A 665 32.94 11.36 0.75
CA SER A 665 32.14 10.16 0.71
C SER A 665 32.78 9.09 1.59
N ALA A 666 31.97 8.42 2.42
CA ALA A 666 32.36 7.31 3.26
C ALA A 666 31.34 6.17 3.11
N ASP A 667 31.79 5.01 2.61
CA ASP A 667 30.97 3.85 2.30
C ASP A 667 31.41 2.62 3.06
N TYR A 668 30.47 1.84 3.57
CA TYR A 668 30.79 0.58 4.23
C TYR A 668 31.31 -0.46 3.24
N SER A 669 32.50 -0.96 3.50
CA SER A 669 33.09 -2.04 2.70
C SER A 669 32.44 -3.38 2.97
N GLN A 670 31.62 -3.86 2.04
CA GLN A 670 30.96 -5.18 2.04
C GLN A 670 30.17 -5.49 3.33
N ILE A 671 29.44 -4.54 3.87
CA ILE A 671 28.79 -4.65 5.18
C ILE A 671 27.88 -5.89 5.29
N GLU A 672 27.06 -6.19 4.29
CA GLU A 672 26.15 -7.35 4.34
C GLU A 672 26.89 -8.69 4.41
N LEU A 673 28.04 -8.83 3.75
CA LEU A 673 28.91 -10.02 3.86
C LEU A 673 29.60 -10.11 5.22
N ARG A 674 30.00 -8.99 5.80
CA ARG A 674 30.55 -8.94 7.17
C ARG A 674 29.50 -9.32 8.20
N LEU A 675 28.27 -8.83 8.04
CA LEU A 675 27.15 -9.22 8.89
C LEU A 675 26.78 -10.70 8.72
N LEU A 676 26.81 -11.25 7.48
CA LEU A 676 26.63 -12.68 7.26
C LEU A 676 27.71 -13.50 7.99
N ALA A 677 28.97 -13.10 7.98
CA ALA A 677 30.05 -13.73 8.73
C ALA A 677 29.78 -13.69 10.25
N HIS A 678 29.30 -12.53 10.75
CA HIS A 678 28.93 -12.38 12.16
C HIS A 678 27.78 -13.31 12.58
N PHE A 679 26.66 -13.29 11.82
CA PHE A 679 25.44 -14.06 12.15
C PHE A 679 25.65 -15.57 11.96
N SER A 680 26.28 -16.00 10.85
CA SER A 680 26.55 -17.42 10.62
C SER A 680 27.63 -17.97 11.55
N GLY A 681 28.57 -17.12 11.98
CA GLY A 681 29.74 -17.59 12.71
C GLY A 681 30.67 -18.48 11.86
N ASP A 682 30.63 -18.32 10.53
CA ASP A 682 31.48 -19.06 9.62
C ASP A 682 32.94 -18.61 9.75
N GLU A 683 33.81 -19.57 10.12
CA GLU A 683 35.21 -19.27 10.45
C GLU A 683 36.05 -18.84 9.24
N VAL A 684 35.71 -19.40 8.06
CA VAL A 684 36.42 -19.05 6.82
C VAL A 684 36.15 -17.59 6.46
N LEU A 685 34.87 -17.17 6.53
CA LEU A 685 34.51 -15.76 6.31
C LEU A 685 35.08 -14.84 7.40
N ILE A 686 34.97 -15.21 8.68
CA ILE A 686 35.48 -14.40 9.79
C ILE A 686 36.99 -14.18 9.64
N ASN A 687 37.75 -15.22 9.37
CA ASN A 687 39.20 -15.14 9.22
C ASN A 687 39.59 -14.32 7.99
N ALA A 688 38.91 -14.53 6.88
CA ALA A 688 39.15 -13.74 5.66
C ALA A 688 38.94 -12.21 5.92
N PHE A 689 37.86 -11.81 6.60
CA PHE A 689 37.62 -10.41 6.94
C PHE A 689 38.60 -9.85 7.97
N LYS A 690 39.01 -10.65 8.96
CA LYS A 690 40.03 -10.25 9.96
C LYS A 690 41.40 -10.03 9.29
N ASN A 691 41.75 -10.86 8.31
CA ASN A 691 43.00 -10.79 7.58
C ASN A 691 42.96 -9.85 6.38
N ASN A 692 41.82 -9.16 6.16
CA ASN A 692 41.58 -8.26 5.03
C ASN A 692 41.78 -8.94 3.66
N GLU A 693 41.37 -10.23 3.55
CA GLU A 693 41.44 -10.98 2.29
C GLU A 693 40.22 -10.71 1.41
N ASP A 694 40.41 -10.84 0.09
CA ASP A 694 39.34 -10.69 -0.88
C ASP A 694 38.42 -11.93 -0.87
N ILE A 695 37.21 -11.79 -0.26
CA ILE A 695 36.21 -12.85 -0.18
C ILE A 695 35.80 -13.36 -1.58
N HIS A 696 35.69 -12.47 -2.58
CA HIS A 696 35.30 -12.88 -3.92
C HIS A 696 36.40 -13.71 -4.60
N LEU A 697 37.67 -13.41 -4.30
CA LEU A 697 38.79 -14.18 -4.76
C LEU A 697 38.82 -15.58 -4.10
N ILE A 698 38.60 -15.64 -2.79
CA ILE A 698 38.52 -16.93 -2.06
C ILE A 698 37.41 -17.77 -2.62
N THR A 699 36.20 -17.20 -2.74
CA THR A 699 35.03 -17.90 -3.29
C THR A 699 35.29 -18.38 -4.71
N ALA A 700 35.92 -17.57 -5.57
CA ALA A 700 36.25 -17.95 -6.93
C ALA A 700 37.24 -19.13 -6.96
N SER A 701 38.35 -19.06 -6.20
CA SER A 701 39.32 -20.16 -6.08
C SER A 701 38.63 -21.49 -5.70
N LYS A 702 37.66 -21.44 -4.78
CA LYS A 702 36.93 -22.64 -4.30
C LYS A 702 35.89 -23.15 -5.30
N ILE A 703 35.10 -22.25 -5.92
CA ILE A 703 34.06 -22.65 -6.88
C ILE A 703 34.67 -23.21 -8.16
N PHE A 704 35.76 -22.59 -8.67
CA PHE A 704 36.44 -23.00 -9.92
C PHE A 704 37.55 -23.99 -9.69
N GLU A 705 37.88 -24.32 -8.43
CA GLU A 705 38.92 -25.29 -8.05
C GLU A 705 40.32 -24.94 -8.61
N VAL A 706 40.64 -23.67 -8.54
CA VAL A 706 41.95 -23.12 -9.00
C VAL A 706 42.65 -22.42 -7.85
N SER A 707 43.97 -22.23 -7.95
CA SER A 707 44.71 -21.43 -6.98
C SER A 707 44.28 -19.94 -7.01
N LYS A 708 44.49 -19.20 -5.92
CA LYS A 708 44.14 -17.78 -5.87
C LYS A 708 44.79 -16.97 -7.01
N ASP A 709 46.01 -17.33 -7.43
CA ASP A 709 46.77 -16.64 -8.46
C ASP A 709 46.24 -16.93 -9.89
N GLU A 710 45.53 -18.04 -10.07
CA GLU A 710 44.92 -18.44 -11.35
C GLU A 710 43.48 -17.88 -11.53
N VAL A 711 42.94 -17.24 -10.50
CA VAL A 711 41.60 -16.67 -10.59
C VAL A 711 41.57 -15.49 -11.58
N THR A 712 40.84 -15.66 -12.66
CA THR A 712 40.63 -14.58 -13.65
C THR A 712 39.63 -13.53 -13.13
N LYS A 713 39.66 -12.33 -13.75
CA LYS A 713 38.69 -11.26 -13.45
C LYS A 713 37.25 -11.74 -13.67
N GLU A 714 37.01 -12.60 -14.65
CA GLU A 714 35.69 -13.16 -14.95
C GLU A 714 35.22 -14.18 -13.88
N MET A 715 36.11 -15.05 -13.42
CA MET A 715 35.84 -15.96 -12.32
C MET A 715 35.48 -15.19 -11.03
N ARG A 716 36.27 -14.14 -10.72
CA ARG A 716 36.00 -13.27 -9.56
C ARG A 716 34.65 -12.55 -9.70
N ARG A 717 34.30 -12.09 -10.90
CA ARG A 717 33.00 -11.46 -11.20
C ARG A 717 31.83 -12.45 -10.97
N LYS A 718 31.99 -13.69 -11.47
CA LYS A 718 30.98 -14.75 -11.23
C LYS A 718 30.87 -15.08 -9.75
N ALA A 719 31.97 -15.24 -9.03
CA ALA A 719 31.96 -15.49 -7.59
C ALA A 719 31.32 -14.34 -6.80
N LYS A 720 31.54 -13.08 -7.21
CA LYS A 720 30.83 -11.93 -6.63
C LYS A 720 29.33 -12.07 -6.79
N ALA A 721 28.85 -12.46 -7.96
CA ALA A 721 27.42 -12.68 -8.20
C ALA A 721 26.86 -13.87 -7.40
N VAL A 722 27.63 -14.94 -7.19
CA VAL A 722 27.26 -16.07 -6.32
C VAL A 722 27.14 -15.62 -4.87
N ASN A 723 28.15 -14.91 -4.34
CA ASN A 723 28.18 -14.42 -2.96
C ASN A 723 26.92 -13.57 -2.66
N PHE A 724 26.63 -12.56 -3.48
CA PHE A 724 25.45 -11.72 -3.28
C PHE A 724 24.15 -12.44 -3.63
N GLY A 725 24.12 -13.24 -4.68
CA GLY A 725 22.93 -13.98 -5.10
C GLY A 725 22.40 -14.90 -4.00
N LEU A 726 23.28 -15.65 -3.34
CA LEU A 726 22.89 -16.59 -2.30
C LEU A 726 22.46 -15.89 -1.00
N ILE A 727 23.09 -14.78 -0.64
CA ILE A 727 22.65 -13.94 0.49
C ILE A 727 21.23 -13.45 0.26
N TYR A 728 20.89 -13.05 -0.97
CA TYR A 728 19.55 -12.61 -1.34
C TYR A 728 18.59 -13.76 -1.64
N GLY A 729 18.95 -15.00 -1.33
CA GLY A 729 18.11 -16.19 -1.50
C GLY A 729 17.80 -16.50 -2.96
N GLN A 730 18.70 -16.21 -3.89
CA GLN A 730 18.54 -16.59 -5.29
C GLN A 730 18.52 -18.11 -5.43
N THR A 731 17.55 -18.59 -6.22
CA THR A 731 17.48 -20.00 -6.62
C THR A 731 18.47 -20.29 -7.76
N ARG A 732 18.71 -21.58 -8.03
CA ARG A 732 19.52 -22.01 -9.20
C ARG A 732 19.08 -21.38 -10.50
N TYR A 733 17.79 -21.15 -10.71
CA TYR A 733 17.27 -20.49 -11.92
C TYR A 733 17.61 -19.00 -11.96
N GLY A 734 17.53 -18.31 -10.82
CA GLY A 734 17.93 -16.93 -10.70
C GLY A 734 19.42 -16.72 -10.96
N LEU A 735 20.24 -17.59 -10.37
CA LEU A 735 21.69 -17.59 -10.52
C LEU A 735 22.12 -17.95 -11.96
N SER A 736 21.50 -18.97 -12.56
CA SER A 736 21.68 -19.35 -13.96
C SER A 736 21.46 -18.18 -14.91
N SER A 737 20.31 -17.47 -14.75
CA SER A 737 20.02 -16.27 -15.55
C SER A 737 21.01 -15.13 -15.33
N ALA A 738 21.46 -14.90 -14.09
CA ALA A 738 22.38 -13.81 -13.76
C ALA A 738 23.81 -14.04 -14.30
N LEU A 739 24.22 -15.31 -14.40
CA LEU A 739 25.57 -15.69 -14.83
C LEU A 739 25.66 -16.12 -16.29
N GLY A 740 24.52 -16.30 -16.98
CA GLY A 740 24.48 -16.83 -18.34
C GLY A 740 24.97 -18.28 -18.43
N ILE A 741 24.72 -19.11 -17.39
CA ILE A 741 25.10 -20.52 -17.30
C ILE A 741 23.86 -21.41 -17.21
N THR A 742 24.04 -22.73 -17.34
CA THR A 742 22.93 -23.67 -17.19
C THR A 742 22.44 -23.76 -15.75
N PRO A 743 21.18 -24.15 -15.50
CA PRO A 743 20.67 -24.36 -14.14
C PRO A 743 21.42 -25.49 -13.38
N PHE A 744 22.04 -26.42 -14.10
CA PHE A 744 22.86 -27.48 -13.53
C PHE A 744 24.19 -26.92 -13.00
N GLU A 745 24.91 -26.16 -13.81
CA GLU A 745 26.14 -25.46 -13.40
C GLU A 745 25.87 -24.48 -12.24
N ALA A 746 24.74 -23.78 -12.27
CA ALA A 746 24.33 -22.92 -11.17
C ALA A 746 24.12 -23.68 -9.87
N GLN A 747 23.54 -24.89 -9.92
CA GLN A 747 23.40 -25.75 -8.75
C GLN A 747 24.76 -26.22 -8.24
N GLU A 748 25.66 -26.60 -9.11
CA GLU A 748 27.02 -27.01 -8.74
C GLU A 748 27.77 -25.87 -8.02
N PHE A 749 27.61 -24.62 -8.49
CA PHE A 749 28.20 -23.46 -7.81
C PHE A 749 27.60 -23.24 -6.42
N ILE A 750 26.29 -23.42 -6.27
CA ILE A 750 25.60 -23.34 -4.97
C ILE A 750 26.13 -24.42 -4.00
N ASP A 751 26.28 -25.65 -4.48
CA ASP A 751 26.74 -26.76 -3.66
C ASP A 751 28.20 -26.55 -3.20
N LYS A 752 29.10 -26.13 -4.10
CA LYS A 752 30.49 -25.77 -3.77
C LYS A 752 30.57 -24.58 -2.80
N TYR A 753 29.69 -23.59 -2.96
CA TYR A 753 29.60 -22.45 -2.03
C TYR A 753 29.27 -22.89 -0.62
N PHE A 754 28.21 -23.70 -0.45
CA PHE A 754 27.81 -24.19 0.87
C PHE A 754 28.79 -25.23 1.45
N ALA A 755 29.53 -25.97 0.62
CA ALA A 755 30.64 -26.81 1.07
C ALA A 755 31.82 -25.96 1.59
N THR A 756 32.05 -24.77 0.99
CA THR A 756 33.08 -23.83 1.42
C THR A 756 32.69 -23.09 2.72
N TYR A 757 31.41 -22.74 2.84
CA TYR A 757 30.85 -21.98 3.95
C TYR A 757 29.67 -22.71 4.64
N PRO A 758 29.91 -23.83 5.32
CA PRO A 758 28.84 -24.71 5.81
C PRO A 758 27.95 -24.04 6.87
N LYS A 759 28.51 -23.12 7.68
CA LYS A 759 27.74 -22.44 8.72
C LYS A 759 26.73 -21.41 8.16
N ILE A 760 26.93 -20.95 6.91
CA ILE A 760 25.94 -20.08 6.23
C ILE A 760 24.65 -20.87 5.95
N ASN A 761 24.76 -22.11 5.46
CA ASN A 761 23.58 -22.94 5.22
C ASN A 761 22.81 -23.22 6.52
N THR A 762 23.54 -23.50 7.60
CA THR A 762 22.96 -23.67 8.95
C THR A 762 22.23 -22.40 9.40
N TYR A 763 22.84 -21.22 9.22
CA TYR A 763 22.23 -19.93 9.56
C TYR A 763 20.93 -19.71 8.76
N ILE A 764 20.95 -19.93 7.44
CA ILE A 764 19.77 -19.77 6.58
C ILE A 764 18.61 -20.66 7.07
N ASN A 765 18.89 -21.96 7.31
CA ASN A 765 17.89 -22.91 7.76
C ASN A 765 17.31 -22.54 9.13
N ASN A 766 18.17 -22.16 10.09
CA ASN A 766 17.74 -21.74 11.42
C ASN A 766 16.89 -20.47 11.34
N THR A 767 17.28 -19.50 10.51
CA THR A 767 16.50 -18.27 10.32
C THR A 767 15.11 -18.56 9.77
N LEU A 768 14.99 -19.48 8.82
CA LEU A 768 13.68 -19.89 8.27
C LEU A 768 12.84 -20.64 9.32
N ILE A 769 13.44 -21.52 10.12
CA ILE A 769 12.75 -22.23 11.22
C ILE A 769 12.21 -21.21 12.22
N THR A 770 13.05 -20.29 12.69
CA THR A 770 12.64 -19.22 13.62
C THR A 770 11.53 -18.35 13.02
N ALA A 771 11.67 -17.97 11.75
CA ALA A 771 10.65 -17.17 11.07
C ALA A 771 9.29 -17.89 10.98
N HIS A 772 9.27 -19.20 10.80
CA HIS A 772 8.04 -19.99 10.84
C HIS A 772 7.45 -20.15 12.25
N GLN A 773 8.29 -20.29 13.26
CA GLN A 773 7.86 -20.46 14.66
C GLN A 773 7.36 -19.16 15.27
N GLU A 774 8.15 -18.08 15.16
CA GLU A 774 7.89 -16.79 15.79
C GLU A 774 7.01 -15.87 14.93
N GLY A 775 6.87 -16.16 13.62
CA GLY A 775 6.17 -15.30 12.67
C GLY A 775 6.96 -14.05 12.25
N TYR A 776 8.17 -13.85 12.76
CA TYR A 776 9.06 -12.74 12.43
C TYR A 776 10.52 -13.13 12.44
N VAL A 777 11.37 -12.24 11.91
CA VAL A 777 12.83 -12.24 12.10
C VAL A 777 13.25 -10.90 12.67
N GLU A 778 14.41 -10.86 13.36
CA GLU A 778 14.90 -9.63 13.99
C GLU A 778 16.35 -9.30 13.61
N THR A 779 16.71 -8.02 13.65
CA THR A 779 18.09 -7.53 13.53
C THR A 779 18.88 -7.74 14.81
N LEU A 780 20.19 -7.50 14.77
CA LEU A 780 21.05 -7.53 15.96
C LEU A 780 20.53 -6.61 17.09
N TYR A 781 19.90 -5.51 16.72
CA TYR A 781 19.40 -4.48 17.64
C TYR A 781 17.91 -4.61 17.97
N GLY A 782 17.24 -5.70 17.51
CA GLY A 782 15.87 -6.03 17.90
C GLY A 782 14.78 -5.45 17.00
N ARG A 783 15.12 -4.89 15.82
CA ARG A 783 14.12 -4.51 14.82
C ARG A 783 13.48 -5.75 14.24
N LYS A 784 12.15 -5.84 14.29
CA LYS A 784 11.40 -7.00 13.81
C LYS A 784 10.83 -6.78 12.42
N ARG A 785 10.82 -7.86 11.66
CA ARG A 785 10.07 -7.96 10.40
C ARG A 785 9.12 -9.13 10.46
N TYR A 786 7.83 -8.86 10.49
CA TYR A 786 6.78 -9.86 10.52
C TYR A 786 6.55 -10.45 9.13
N LEU A 787 6.45 -11.78 9.04
CA LEU A 787 6.36 -12.54 7.80
C LEU A 787 5.46 -13.78 7.93
N GLY A 788 4.83 -13.99 9.09
CA GLY A 788 4.13 -15.24 9.40
C GLY A 788 2.98 -15.55 8.44
N ALA A 789 2.24 -14.53 8.01
CA ALA A 789 1.13 -14.69 7.07
C ALA A 789 1.63 -15.12 5.67
N GLU A 790 2.70 -14.48 5.17
CA GLU A 790 3.26 -14.75 3.86
C GLU A 790 4.00 -16.09 3.81
N LEU A 791 4.72 -16.46 4.88
CA LEU A 791 5.41 -17.76 4.99
C LEU A 791 4.42 -18.92 4.99
N ASN A 792 3.23 -18.73 5.53
CA ASN A 792 2.16 -19.74 5.57
C ASN A 792 1.19 -19.67 4.38
N SER A 793 1.44 -18.78 3.41
CA SER A 793 0.58 -18.62 2.23
C SER A 793 0.53 -19.89 1.38
N ARG A 794 -0.64 -20.25 0.86
CA ARG A 794 -0.81 -21.34 -0.12
C ARG A 794 -0.15 -21.03 -1.47
N ASN A 795 0.07 -19.75 -1.78
CA ASN A 795 0.74 -19.33 -3.00
C ASN A 795 2.27 -19.50 -2.87
N ALA A 796 2.83 -20.42 -3.64
CA ALA A 796 4.27 -20.71 -3.63
C ALA A 796 5.15 -19.47 -3.89
N LYS A 797 4.72 -18.55 -4.78
CA LYS A 797 5.47 -17.33 -5.06
C LYS A 797 5.53 -16.37 -3.88
N ILE A 798 4.44 -16.27 -3.11
CA ILE A 798 4.39 -15.46 -1.89
C ILE A 798 5.29 -16.09 -0.83
N ARG A 799 5.21 -17.42 -0.63
CA ARG A 799 6.10 -18.13 0.31
C ARG A 799 7.58 -17.95 -0.05
N GLU A 800 7.95 -18.17 -1.30
CA GLU A 800 9.34 -17.98 -1.75
C GLU A 800 9.82 -16.53 -1.57
N PHE A 801 8.95 -15.56 -1.80
CA PHE A 801 9.26 -14.16 -1.53
C PHE A 801 9.48 -13.93 -0.03
N ALA A 802 8.62 -14.46 0.83
CA ALA A 802 8.72 -14.33 2.28
C ALA A 802 9.97 -15.04 2.83
N GLN A 803 10.33 -16.22 2.31
CA GLN A 803 11.56 -16.92 2.67
C GLN A 803 12.81 -16.10 2.34
N ARG A 804 12.87 -15.51 1.14
CA ARG A 804 13.97 -14.60 0.78
C ARG A 804 14.00 -13.36 1.68
N ALA A 805 12.83 -12.81 1.98
CA ALA A 805 12.70 -11.66 2.88
C ALA A 805 13.17 -12.00 4.31
N ALA A 806 12.88 -13.21 4.80
CA ALA A 806 13.32 -13.69 6.12
C ALA A 806 14.85 -13.82 6.21
N ILE A 807 15.50 -14.32 5.17
CA ILE A 807 16.97 -14.46 5.13
C ILE A 807 17.65 -13.09 5.08
N ASN A 808 17.09 -12.15 4.30
CA ASN A 808 17.70 -10.83 4.06
C ASN A 808 17.46 -9.83 5.18
N ALA A 809 16.29 -9.86 5.83
CA ALA A 809 15.89 -8.82 6.75
C ALA A 809 16.85 -8.64 7.96
N PRO A 810 17.38 -9.70 8.59
CA PRO A 810 18.36 -9.53 9.66
C PRO A 810 19.63 -8.83 9.20
N LEU A 811 20.14 -9.13 8.00
CA LEU A 811 21.37 -8.56 7.46
C LEU A 811 21.14 -7.09 7.02
N GLN A 812 20.16 -6.85 6.16
CA GLN A 812 19.85 -5.51 5.67
C GLN A 812 19.39 -4.57 6.78
N GLY A 813 18.58 -5.09 7.70
CA GLY A 813 18.09 -4.30 8.82
C GLY A 813 19.20 -3.95 9.80
N THR A 814 20.12 -4.87 10.09
CA THR A 814 21.29 -4.58 10.93
C THR A 814 22.23 -3.57 10.26
N SER A 815 22.43 -3.66 8.91
CA SER A 815 23.17 -2.63 8.16
C SER A 815 22.51 -1.26 8.29
N ALA A 816 21.17 -1.22 8.17
CA ALA A 816 20.41 0.02 8.34
C ALA A 816 20.50 0.60 9.78
N ASP A 817 20.45 -0.26 10.78
CA ASP A 817 20.61 0.18 12.17
C ASP A 817 22.02 0.75 12.41
N LEU A 818 23.08 0.10 11.90
CA LEU A 818 24.46 0.56 12.01
C LEU A 818 24.68 1.92 11.36
N ILE A 819 24.23 2.14 10.15
CA ILE A 819 24.42 3.44 9.49
C ILE A 819 23.60 4.54 10.17
N LYS A 820 22.42 4.25 10.72
CA LYS A 820 21.64 5.21 11.50
C LYS A 820 22.36 5.58 12.80
N MET A 821 22.92 4.62 13.49
CA MET A 821 23.75 4.87 14.69
C MET A 821 24.97 5.72 14.34
N ALA A 822 25.64 5.43 13.23
CA ALA A 822 26.76 6.21 12.74
C ALA A 822 26.36 7.66 12.41
N MET A 823 25.20 7.85 11.75
CA MET A 823 24.67 9.19 11.46
C MET A 823 24.43 10.00 12.73
N VAL A 824 23.80 9.38 13.74
CA VAL A 824 23.53 10.04 15.02
C VAL A 824 24.83 10.42 15.75
N LYS A 825 25.80 9.49 15.79
CA LYS A 825 27.11 9.74 16.40
C LYS A 825 27.84 10.85 15.67
N LEU A 826 27.99 10.73 14.36
CA LEU A 826 28.70 11.70 13.53
C LEU A 826 28.07 13.11 13.59
N HIS A 827 26.74 13.20 13.52
CA HIS A 827 26.04 14.48 13.64
C HIS A 827 26.33 15.19 14.97
N ASN A 828 26.41 14.44 16.07
CA ASN A 828 26.76 15.02 17.35
C ASN A 828 28.21 15.52 17.41
N GLU A 829 29.14 14.81 16.77
CA GLU A 829 30.55 15.17 16.70
C GLU A 829 30.80 16.37 15.77
N LEU A 830 29.93 16.57 14.76
CA LEU A 830 30.04 17.67 13.80
C LEU A 830 29.51 19.03 14.31
N LYS A 831 28.95 19.13 15.50
CA LYS A 831 28.31 20.36 16.01
C LYS A 831 29.21 21.58 16.00
N ASP A 832 30.50 21.38 16.26
CA ASP A 832 31.52 22.45 16.35
C ASP A 832 32.26 22.68 15.01
N TYR A 833 31.90 21.92 13.96
CA TYR A 833 32.51 22.00 12.61
C TYR A 833 31.59 22.68 11.60
N LYS A 834 32.19 23.23 10.55
CA LYS A 834 31.46 23.73 9.38
C LYS A 834 30.99 22.59 8.46
N SER A 835 31.63 21.43 8.56
CA SER A 835 31.29 20.23 7.81
C SER A 835 29.87 19.75 8.10
N LYS A 836 29.13 19.31 7.06
CA LYS A 836 27.74 18.87 7.17
C LYS A 836 27.52 17.56 6.44
N ILE A 837 26.67 16.69 7.01
CA ILE A 837 26.13 15.55 6.28
C ILE A 837 25.08 16.12 5.29
N ILE A 838 25.22 15.83 4.01
CA ILE A 838 24.31 16.34 2.97
C ILE A 838 23.46 15.26 2.34
N LEU A 839 23.92 14.01 2.30
CA LEU A 839 23.15 12.86 1.79
C LEU A 839 23.50 11.57 2.54
N GLN A 840 22.54 10.66 2.55
CA GLN A 840 22.72 9.26 2.87
C GLN A 840 22.21 8.43 1.70
N VAL A 841 23.00 7.52 1.15
CA VAL A 841 22.67 6.72 -0.03
C VAL A 841 23.11 5.27 0.22
N HIS A 842 22.13 4.39 0.46
CA HIS A 842 22.36 2.98 0.81
C HIS A 842 23.25 2.81 2.04
N ASP A 843 24.50 2.40 1.84
CA ASP A 843 25.50 2.17 2.91
C ASP A 843 26.56 3.30 2.97
N GLU A 844 26.31 4.42 2.27
CA GLU A 844 27.19 5.57 2.07
C GLU A 844 26.67 6.82 2.80
N LEU A 845 27.58 7.57 3.42
CA LEU A 845 27.37 8.94 3.89
C LEU A 845 28.15 9.91 3.00
N VAL A 846 27.48 10.98 2.61
CA VAL A 846 28.08 12.05 1.79
C VAL A 846 28.05 13.35 2.59
N LEU A 847 29.22 14.00 2.72
CA LEU A 847 29.42 15.22 3.44
C LEU A 847 29.94 16.33 2.51
N GLU A 848 29.59 17.55 2.83
CA GLU A 848 30.33 18.74 2.37
C GLU A 848 31.32 19.13 3.42
N VAL A 849 32.61 19.18 3.08
CA VAL A 849 33.72 19.34 4.03
C VAL A 849 34.67 20.45 3.55
N PRO A 850 34.87 21.51 4.36
CA PRO A 850 35.97 22.48 4.12
C PRO A 850 37.33 21.77 4.08
N LYS A 851 38.19 22.15 3.16
CA LYS A 851 39.52 21.54 3.02
C LYS A 851 40.38 21.61 4.29
N GLU A 852 40.16 22.65 5.11
CA GLU A 852 40.84 22.83 6.40
C GLU A 852 40.46 21.78 7.43
N GLU A 853 39.22 21.24 7.37
CA GLU A 853 38.68 20.23 8.30
C GLU A 853 38.86 18.79 7.78
N LEU A 854 39.30 18.57 6.54
CA LEU A 854 39.23 17.30 5.82
C LEU A 854 39.83 16.10 6.57
N GLU A 855 41.04 16.21 7.07
CA GLU A 855 41.73 15.08 7.73
C GLU A 855 41.07 14.74 9.08
N GLU A 856 40.59 15.74 9.81
CA GLU A 856 39.91 15.55 11.06
C GLU A 856 38.53 14.92 10.85
N ILE A 857 37.74 15.45 9.92
CA ILE A 857 36.40 14.94 9.58
C ILE A 857 36.47 13.52 9.03
N LYS A 858 37.51 13.21 8.22
CA LYS A 858 37.75 11.84 7.75
C LYS A 858 37.92 10.87 8.93
N ASN A 859 38.75 11.23 9.94
CA ASN A 859 38.96 10.38 11.10
C ASN A 859 37.69 10.22 11.93
N LEU A 860 36.98 11.31 12.22
CA LEU A 860 35.70 11.29 12.92
C LEU A 860 34.66 10.45 12.20
N THR A 861 34.56 10.59 10.88
CA THR A 861 33.59 9.82 10.08
C THR A 861 33.89 8.33 10.11
N VAL A 862 35.17 7.95 9.93
CA VAL A 862 35.60 6.55 10.02
C VAL A 862 35.32 5.98 11.41
N GLU A 863 35.65 6.70 12.47
CA GLU A 863 35.42 6.27 13.84
C GLU A 863 33.91 6.17 14.17
N ALA A 864 33.11 7.09 13.64
CA ALA A 864 31.65 7.05 13.81
C ALA A 864 31.01 5.87 13.06
N MET A 865 31.50 5.55 11.86
CA MET A 865 30.94 4.46 11.05
C MET A 865 31.49 3.08 11.43
N GLU A 866 32.79 2.96 11.75
CA GLU A 866 33.34 1.66 12.17
C GLU A 866 32.81 1.18 13.53
N LEU A 867 32.17 2.04 14.28
CA LEU A 867 31.47 1.78 15.54
C LEU A 867 32.13 0.65 16.34
N ASN A 868 32.64 0.89 17.53
CA ASN A 868 33.28 -0.15 18.37
C ASN A 868 32.23 -1.17 18.87
N GLN A 869 31.57 -1.87 17.91
CA GLN A 869 30.49 -2.82 18.18
C GLN A 869 31.07 -4.23 18.39
N PRO A 870 30.46 -5.08 19.24
CA PRO A 870 30.92 -6.42 19.52
C PRO A 870 30.63 -7.41 18.38
N LEU A 871 31.06 -7.04 17.15
CA LEU A 871 30.95 -7.92 15.99
C LEU A 871 32.11 -8.91 15.93
N LYS A 872 31.89 -10.10 15.40
CA LYS A 872 32.93 -11.12 15.21
C LYS A 872 33.96 -10.72 14.13
N VAL A 873 33.59 -9.73 13.31
CA VAL A 873 34.41 -9.18 12.21
C VAL A 873 34.47 -7.66 12.34
N PRO A 874 35.59 -7.01 11.99
CA PRO A 874 35.65 -5.56 12.00
C PRO A 874 34.76 -4.97 10.90
N LEU A 875 34.11 -3.85 11.18
CA LEU A 875 33.57 -2.98 10.11
C LEU A 875 34.75 -2.25 9.45
N ARG A 876 34.59 -1.91 8.18
CA ARG A 876 35.57 -1.12 7.41
C ARG A 876 34.83 -0.12 6.56
N VAL A 877 35.41 1.07 6.47
CA VAL A 877 34.86 2.19 5.72
C VAL A 877 35.87 2.65 4.68
N ASP A 878 35.46 2.67 3.44
CA ASP A 878 36.22 3.23 2.34
C ASP A 878 35.88 4.72 2.21
N THR A 879 36.88 5.59 2.23
CA THR A 879 36.67 7.03 2.15
C THR A 879 37.34 7.64 0.90
N LYS A 880 36.64 8.59 0.31
CA LYS A 880 37.14 9.37 -0.84
C LYS A 880 36.65 10.81 -0.73
N TYR A 881 37.35 11.71 -1.38
CA TYR A 881 36.92 13.12 -1.51
C TYR A 881 37.29 13.69 -2.85
N ALA A 882 36.48 14.59 -3.35
CA ALA A 882 36.69 15.23 -4.65
C ALA A 882 35.86 16.52 -4.78
N LYS A 883 35.98 17.18 -5.93
CA LYS A 883 35.19 18.38 -6.24
C LYS A 883 33.73 18.06 -6.57
N THR A 884 33.41 16.82 -6.91
CA THR A 884 32.08 16.38 -7.25
C THR A 884 31.82 15.03 -6.60
N TRP A 885 30.53 14.69 -6.38
CA TRP A 885 30.17 13.38 -5.84
C TRP A 885 30.66 12.22 -6.71
N ARG A 886 30.62 12.36 -8.03
CA ARG A 886 31.11 11.31 -8.96
C ARG A 886 32.60 10.95 -8.77
N GLU A 887 33.43 11.96 -8.60
CA GLU A 887 34.90 11.76 -8.46
C GLU A 887 35.25 11.20 -7.08
N GLY A 888 34.36 11.38 -6.12
CA GLY A 888 34.44 10.86 -4.77
C GLY A 888 33.89 9.45 -4.57
N GLU A 889 33.55 8.71 -5.64
CA GLU A 889 33.05 7.33 -5.61
C GLU A 889 34.08 6.25 -6.01
#